data_ba1489f5c5498325542195ccaa9efd7c
#
_entry.id   ba1489f5c5498325542195ccaa9efd7c
#
_cell.length_a   1.000
_cell.length_b   1.000
_cell.length_c   1.000
_cell.angle_alpha   90.00
_cell.angle_beta   90.00
_cell.angle_gamma   90.00
#
_symmetry.space_group_name_H-M   'P 1'
#
loop_
_entity.id
_entity.type
_entity.pdbx_description
1 polymer ?
#
loop_
_entity_poly.entity_id
_entity_poly.type
_entity_poly.pdbx_seq_one_letter_code
_entity_poly.pdbx_strand_id
1 'polypeptide(L)'
;MKSIIRKFLSLSLAVVLAAAPLTAFASDALGDELISSNVEVNERTELNAGTFWSNTYSDLRQENYVIYEPNRSVKPIVTSGDYSTQLTTVSSAARTLEADGWRVVAGVNGDYYDTANGIALGSVMSDGVFRNISGSYYALGFYDDGSAVMGKPDLRISAETDYDSFSISAMNYIRQTSFGIFMYDDSFNARGTIGTSEPGYDVICSVRRGELSIGGEMTLEVEDIVEGGVDTAVGRGQYVLSANLNSGENYLNALRALRVGDRITVSVDANSSEWDGVTNLIGALYQLVENGRVCSGLSAGNAPRTAVGLRRDGSLVMYTIDGRQSGYSVGATLTQVAERMLELGCETALSLDGGGSTAMVATNPDSTTASLVSKPSGGSERAVTNHLFLVADNRPTNSVGHVYLESESSRVLPNAQVKLSATVLDTNYIPMSSRDVTLRADRGTIEDDVLTAPDSGTVTVRASAGGASAELEIEVVTQPDSISVQQNGKAVSAITLSAGDKAELSAAAMYRHLPVLGDHRGFVWTVQGNVGTVEDGVFTASGNVGSGSVTVSLGRVSVTIPVTVTARALRTLDGFETSFAAMTGTRAMLSYNNDMSRVHNGFASARLDYATGSGGDAYIGMQYAVPSNYDQLNFWVYGDNSGAQLALVTDTGYVNAGALNFSGWKLLTVNLGTASSITGMTVSSVSDLISAIYLDQLVLSYGGLADTTAPKITLRYDAASNSVTGSVSDDTDGAAVPTVRVSFDGKSHSSYTYNQANGTLSIALPIADGAQHRVSVVAGDASGNLSRAGVSVGTASTTPAFADMHEHWANDAVAYLKRSGISNGSNGYFLPDTNISRQEFAVLLSRYLGASVDLSSVQLPFADVNQIAPWALDGAKTMYALGIIKGSSDDSGKLYFNPAANVSRQEAVTMLGRLTEKGYAQPVLKFTDKASIQPWAAEYVSTLSEMGIITGFSDGSFRPNGAMTRAQVATVLYKF
;
A
#
# COMPACT_ATOMS: atom_id res chain seq x y z
N MET A 1 -0.49 14.88 0.55
CA MET A 1 0.26 13.65 0.88
C MET A 1 0.41 13.37 2.38
N LYS A 2 0.02 14.28 3.29
CA LYS A 2 0.00 14.03 4.76
C LYS A 2 -1.24 13.26 5.26
N SER A 3 -2.18 12.89 4.40
CA SER A 3 -3.47 12.28 4.80
C SER A 3 -3.55 10.76 4.57
N ILE A 4 -2.59 10.15 3.88
CA ILE A 4 -2.64 8.71 3.54
C ILE A 4 -1.82 7.87 4.54
N ILE A 5 -0.81 8.45 5.18
CA ILE A 5 0.01 7.75 6.19
C ILE A 5 -0.75 7.61 7.53
N ARG A 6 -1.72 8.48 7.81
CA ARG A 6 -2.54 8.38 9.03
C ARG A 6 -3.64 7.31 9.01
N LYS A 7 -3.91 6.66 7.87
CA LYS A 7 -4.95 5.62 7.77
C LYS A 7 -4.44 4.18 7.93
N PHE A 8 -3.14 3.97 8.07
CA PHE A 8 -2.57 2.63 8.30
C PHE A 8 -2.07 2.38 9.74
N LEU A 9 -2.17 3.36 10.61
CA LEU A 9 -1.74 3.26 12.02
C LEU A 9 -2.86 3.55 13.02
N SER A 10 -4.11 3.57 12.61
CA SER A 10 -5.23 3.64 13.55
C SER A 10 -5.79 2.25 13.86
N LEU A 11 -4.95 1.34 14.36
CA LEU A 11 -5.35 0.40 15.37
C LEU A 11 -4.79 0.98 16.67
N SER A 12 -5.54 1.85 17.31
CA SER A 12 -5.34 2.23 18.69
C SER A 12 -5.56 0.96 19.53
N LEU A 13 -4.49 0.22 19.79
CA LEU A 13 -4.47 -0.78 20.83
C LEU A 13 -4.42 0.01 22.15
N ALA A 14 -5.56 0.25 22.74
CA ALA A 14 -5.65 0.78 24.08
C ALA A 14 -4.98 -0.21 25.04
N VAL A 15 -3.95 0.20 25.74
CA VAL A 15 -3.27 -0.61 26.74
C VAL A 15 -3.57 -0.02 28.11
N VAL A 16 -4.41 -0.71 28.86
CA VAL A 16 -4.57 -0.47 30.30
C VAL A 16 -3.98 -1.66 31.02
N LEU A 17 -2.94 -1.45 31.79
CA LEU A 17 -2.40 -2.42 32.74
C LEU A 17 -2.85 -2.04 34.15
N ALA A 18 -3.86 -2.75 34.65
CA ALA A 18 -4.02 -2.83 36.09
C ALA A 18 -2.85 -3.66 36.65
N ALA A 19 -2.11 -3.11 37.60
CA ALA A 19 -0.94 -3.72 38.20
C ALA A 19 -1.31 -5.00 38.96
N ALA A 20 -1.27 -6.13 38.27
CA ALA A 20 -1.00 -7.44 38.84
C ALA A 20 0.12 -8.07 38.01
N PRO A 21 1.12 -8.75 38.59
CA PRO A 21 2.10 -9.44 37.79
C PRO A 21 1.38 -10.59 37.08
N LEU A 22 0.88 -10.34 35.88
CA LEU A 22 0.46 -11.37 34.95
C LEU A 22 1.74 -12.09 34.51
N THR A 23 2.00 -13.23 35.08
CA THR A 23 2.80 -14.23 34.38
C THR A 23 2.11 -14.45 33.03
N ALA A 24 2.65 -13.88 31.98
CA ALA A 24 2.21 -14.13 30.62
C ALA A 24 2.28 -15.64 30.40
N PHE A 25 1.13 -16.31 30.44
CA PHE A 25 1.01 -17.67 29.94
C PHE A 25 1.11 -17.54 28.42
N ALA A 26 2.21 -18.04 27.86
CA ALA A 26 2.27 -18.22 26.42
C ALA A 26 1.04 -19.04 26.01
N SER A 27 0.20 -18.50 25.14
CA SER A 27 -0.93 -19.25 24.62
C SER A 27 -0.40 -20.32 23.68
N ASP A 28 -0.40 -21.58 24.12
CA ASP A 28 -0.03 -22.71 23.26
C ASP A 28 -1.01 -22.84 22.08
N ALA A 29 -2.27 -22.48 22.27
CA ALA A 29 -3.33 -22.58 21.25
C ALA A 29 -3.13 -21.64 20.07
N LEU A 30 -2.76 -20.39 20.32
CA LEU A 30 -2.66 -19.35 19.28
C LEU A 30 -1.22 -19.09 18.83
N GLY A 31 -0.23 -19.48 19.62
CA GLY A 31 1.20 -19.23 19.42
C GLY A 31 1.77 -18.25 20.44
N ASP A 32 2.89 -17.61 20.10
CA ASP A 32 3.60 -16.73 21.03
C ASP A 32 2.84 -15.41 21.22
N GLU A 33 2.42 -15.10 22.43
CA GLU A 33 1.80 -13.82 22.75
C GLU A 33 2.81 -12.69 22.59
N LEU A 34 2.46 -11.70 21.78
CA LEU A 34 3.29 -10.53 21.49
C LEU A 34 2.86 -9.32 22.33
N ILE A 35 1.57 -9.01 22.29
CA ILE A 35 0.95 -7.91 23.04
C ILE A 35 -0.41 -8.39 23.52
N SER A 36 -0.77 -8.01 24.75
CA SER A 36 -2.14 -8.11 25.27
C SER A 36 -2.57 -6.83 25.93
N SER A 37 -3.86 -6.58 25.95
CA SER A 37 -4.49 -5.45 26.62
C SER A 37 -5.73 -5.91 27.37
N ASN A 38 -6.02 -5.22 28.46
CA ASN A 38 -7.22 -5.40 29.26
C ASN A 38 -7.76 -4.02 29.67
N VAL A 39 -9.04 -3.82 29.53
CA VAL A 39 -9.70 -2.59 29.96
C VAL A 39 -11.05 -2.89 30.56
N GLU A 40 -11.32 -2.36 31.76
CA GLU A 40 -12.65 -2.40 32.37
C GLU A 40 -13.55 -1.40 31.64
N VAL A 41 -14.55 -1.90 30.90
CA VAL A 41 -15.47 -1.09 30.10
C VAL A 41 -16.81 -0.83 30.79
N ASN A 42 -17.09 -1.59 31.86
CA ASN A 42 -18.19 -1.41 32.80
C ASN A 42 -17.94 -2.27 34.04
N GLU A 43 -18.82 -2.11 35.09
CA GLU A 43 -18.70 -2.89 36.32
C GLU A 43 -18.54 -4.40 36.03
N ARG A 44 -17.43 -4.98 36.52
CA ARG A 44 -17.09 -6.40 36.31
C ARG A 44 -17.18 -6.87 34.86
N THR A 45 -16.88 -5.96 33.95
CA THR A 45 -16.90 -6.26 32.52
C THR A 45 -15.61 -5.75 31.87
N GLU A 46 -14.78 -6.66 31.39
CA GLU A 46 -13.46 -6.37 30.84
C GLU A 46 -13.42 -6.66 29.35
N LEU A 47 -12.96 -5.70 28.57
CA LEU A 47 -12.59 -5.89 27.17
C LEU A 47 -11.10 -6.22 27.09
N ASN A 48 -10.79 -7.29 26.42
CA ASN A 48 -9.43 -7.79 26.24
C ASN A 48 -9.10 -7.91 24.75
N ALA A 49 -7.84 -7.65 24.38
CA ALA A 49 -7.34 -7.91 23.05
C ALA A 49 -5.95 -8.56 23.13
N GLY A 50 -5.66 -9.43 22.17
CA GLY A 50 -4.39 -10.15 22.10
C GLY A 50 -3.84 -10.22 20.68
N THR A 51 -2.54 -10.02 20.54
CA THR A 51 -1.78 -10.24 19.30
C THR A 51 -0.79 -11.37 19.51
N PHE A 52 -0.82 -12.37 18.65
CA PHE A 52 0.02 -13.56 18.73
C PHE A 52 0.80 -13.77 17.44
N TRP A 53 1.97 -14.41 17.56
CA TRP A 53 2.71 -14.94 16.43
C TRP A 53 2.49 -16.45 16.29
N SER A 54 1.95 -16.84 15.17
CA SER A 54 1.78 -18.24 14.82
C SER A 54 3.03 -18.79 14.15
N ASN A 55 3.80 -19.61 14.85
CA ASN A 55 4.97 -20.28 14.27
C ASN A 55 4.60 -21.22 13.11
N THR A 56 3.40 -21.81 13.14
CA THR A 56 2.91 -22.71 12.08
C THR A 56 2.69 -21.97 10.75
N TYR A 57 2.18 -20.75 10.80
CA TYR A 57 1.83 -19.97 9.62
C TYR A 57 2.83 -18.84 9.32
N SER A 58 3.78 -18.59 10.24
CA SER A 58 4.71 -17.45 10.18
C SER A 58 3.99 -16.12 9.95
N ASP A 59 2.90 -15.89 10.69
CA ASP A 59 2.02 -14.74 10.54
C ASP A 59 1.30 -14.42 11.85
N LEU A 60 0.64 -13.28 11.92
CA LEU A 60 -0.03 -12.77 13.11
C LEU A 60 -1.42 -13.40 13.31
N ARG A 61 -1.90 -13.33 14.55
CA ARG A 61 -3.27 -13.56 14.97
C ARG A 61 -3.74 -12.43 15.87
N GLN A 62 -4.98 -12.01 15.70
CA GLN A 62 -5.62 -10.96 16.48
C GLN A 62 -6.91 -11.51 17.09
N GLU A 63 -6.98 -11.47 18.43
CA GLU A 63 -8.20 -11.83 19.16
C GLU A 63 -8.75 -10.62 19.91
N ASN A 64 -10.07 -10.63 20.12
CA ASN A 64 -10.77 -9.75 21.05
C ASN A 64 -11.74 -10.60 21.87
N TYR A 65 -11.82 -10.36 23.16
CA TYR A 65 -12.78 -11.04 24.00
C TYR A 65 -13.24 -10.16 25.15
N VAL A 66 -14.46 -10.41 25.60
CA VAL A 66 -15.06 -9.75 26.75
C VAL A 66 -15.28 -10.79 27.84
N ILE A 67 -14.86 -10.47 29.06
CA ILE A 67 -15.20 -11.25 30.25
C ILE A 67 -16.26 -10.46 31.01
N TYR A 68 -17.41 -11.06 31.23
CA TYR A 68 -18.52 -10.49 31.97
C TYR A 68 -18.83 -11.35 33.19
N GLU A 69 -18.71 -10.78 34.39
CA GLU A 69 -19.23 -11.39 35.61
C GLU A 69 -20.67 -10.89 35.83
N PRO A 70 -21.65 -11.78 36.06
CA PRO A 70 -23.04 -11.40 36.27
C PRO A 70 -23.18 -10.35 37.38
N ASN A 71 -23.85 -9.25 37.04
CA ASN A 71 -24.06 -8.13 37.94
C ASN A 71 -25.40 -7.40 37.62
N ARG A 72 -25.73 -6.35 38.39
CA ARG A 72 -26.98 -5.62 38.18
C ARG A 72 -26.85 -4.43 37.23
N SER A 73 -25.66 -4.01 36.91
CA SER A 73 -25.38 -2.81 36.09
C SER A 73 -25.32 -3.16 34.60
N VAL A 74 -24.95 -4.40 34.24
CA VAL A 74 -24.82 -4.88 32.88
C VAL A 74 -25.75 -6.07 32.66
N LYS A 75 -26.49 -6.06 31.56
CA LYS A 75 -27.40 -7.14 31.18
C LYS A 75 -27.00 -7.76 29.85
N PRO A 76 -26.94 -9.10 29.77
CA PRO A 76 -26.87 -9.78 28.48
C PRO A 76 -28.25 -9.78 27.82
N ILE A 77 -28.32 -9.43 26.53
CA ILE A 77 -29.53 -9.45 25.72
C ILE A 77 -29.24 -10.08 24.36
N VAL A 78 -30.23 -10.78 23.81
CA VAL A 78 -30.17 -11.29 22.45
C VAL A 78 -31.07 -10.42 21.57
N THR A 79 -30.55 -9.97 20.43
CA THR A 79 -31.31 -9.19 19.46
C THR A 79 -31.40 -9.92 18.13
N SER A 80 -32.48 -9.66 17.42
CA SER A 80 -32.68 -10.06 16.02
C SER A 80 -33.27 -8.88 15.26
N GLY A 81 -33.46 -9.00 13.95
CA GLY A 81 -34.27 -8.05 13.20
C GLY A 81 -35.75 -8.08 13.62
N ASP A 82 -36.56 -7.18 13.07
CA ASP A 82 -38.03 -7.16 13.28
C ASP A 82 -38.68 -8.48 12.85
N TYR A 83 -38.04 -9.18 11.94
CA TYR A 83 -38.51 -10.46 11.39
C TYR A 83 -37.40 -11.52 11.51
N SER A 84 -37.81 -12.78 11.68
CA SER A 84 -36.88 -13.93 11.77
C SER A 84 -36.02 -14.13 10.51
N THR A 85 -36.43 -13.57 9.36
CA THR A 85 -35.73 -13.60 8.08
C THR A 85 -34.88 -12.35 7.82
N GLN A 86 -34.90 -11.36 8.72
CA GLN A 86 -34.22 -10.10 8.54
C GLN A 86 -32.76 -10.19 9.05
N LEU A 87 -31.82 -9.77 8.21
CA LEU A 87 -30.40 -9.72 8.59
C LEU A 87 -29.97 -8.29 8.90
N THR A 88 -29.21 -8.12 9.98
CA THR A 88 -28.60 -6.85 10.38
C THR A 88 -27.15 -7.03 10.78
N THR A 89 -26.31 -5.98 10.67
CA THR A 89 -24.92 -6.02 11.16
C THR A 89 -24.88 -5.78 12.67
N VAL A 90 -23.85 -6.28 13.35
CA VAL A 90 -23.63 -6.06 14.80
C VAL A 90 -23.62 -4.57 15.10
N SER A 91 -22.89 -3.77 14.29
CA SER A 91 -22.86 -2.29 14.45
C SER A 91 -24.21 -1.63 14.22
N SER A 92 -25.06 -2.15 13.34
CA SER A 92 -26.43 -1.61 13.14
C SER A 92 -27.35 -1.95 14.30
N ALA A 93 -27.28 -3.16 14.81
CA ALA A 93 -28.04 -3.58 15.98
C ALA A 93 -27.60 -2.78 17.24
N ALA A 94 -26.29 -2.56 17.42
CA ALA A 94 -25.78 -1.71 18.48
C ALA A 94 -26.36 -0.29 18.43
N ARG A 95 -26.36 0.35 17.25
CA ARG A 95 -26.97 1.69 17.09
C ARG A 95 -28.47 1.73 17.39
N THR A 96 -29.20 0.67 17.08
CA THR A 96 -30.62 0.56 17.43
C THR A 96 -30.78 0.55 18.96
N LEU A 97 -30.00 -0.27 19.67
CA LEU A 97 -30.03 -0.30 21.13
C LEU A 97 -29.66 1.05 21.78
N GLU A 98 -28.65 1.72 21.21
CA GLU A 98 -28.25 3.06 21.67
C GLU A 98 -29.34 4.11 21.43
N ALA A 99 -30.05 4.02 20.30
CA ALA A 99 -31.21 4.89 20.01
C ALA A 99 -32.38 4.62 20.95
N ASP A 100 -32.54 3.39 21.43
CA ASP A 100 -33.52 2.99 22.46
C ASP A 100 -33.11 3.39 23.89
N GLY A 101 -31.92 4.01 24.03
CA GLY A 101 -31.43 4.57 25.29
C GLY A 101 -30.51 3.68 26.08
N TRP A 102 -30.09 2.55 25.57
CA TRP A 102 -29.10 1.69 26.19
C TRP A 102 -27.67 2.19 25.94
N ARG A 103 -26.76 1.93 26.84
CA ARG A 103 -25.33 1.93 26.56
C ARG A 103 -24.93 0.51 26.17
N VAL A 104 -24.48 0.33 24.92
CA VAL A 104 -23.93 -0.94 24.48
C VAL A 104 -22.53 -1.06 25.05
N VAL A 105 -22.30 -2.03 25.93
CA VAL A 105 -20.97 -2.30 26.53
C VAL A 105 -20.12 -3.09 25.57
N ALA A 106 -20.67 -4.20 25.04
CA ALA A 106 -20.06 -5.01 24.00
C ALA A 106 -21.13 -5.82 23.26
N GLY A 107 -20.79 -6.34 22.08
CA GLY A 107 -21.67 -7.22 21.33
C GLY A 107 -20.94 -8.02 20.25
N VAL A 108 -21.46 -9.23 19.98
CA VAL A 108 -20.94 -10.11 18.93
C VAL A 108 -22.07 -10.60 18.02
N ASN A 109 -21.70 -11.06 16.81
CA ASN A 109 -22.61 -11.79 15.94
C ASN A 109 -23.03 -13.10 16.60
N GLY A 110 -24.22 -13.56 16.25
CA GLY A 110 -24.84 -14.71 16.90
C GLY A 110 -24.74 -16.03 16.13
N ASP A 111 -25.87 -16.74 16.09
CA ASP A 111 -25.98 -18.10 15.57
C ASP A 111 -25.68 -18.23 14.07
N TYR A 112 -25.37 -19.43 13.66
CA TYR A 112 -25.38 -19.82 12.24
C TYR A 112 -26.79 -19.68 11.66
N TYR A 113 -26.88 -19.35 10.39
CA TYR A 113 -28.17 -19.19 9.71
C TYR A 113 -28.14 -19.76 8.29
N ASP A 114 -29.31 -20.07 7.77
CA ASP A 114 -29.45 -20.45 6.38
C ASP A 114 -29.33 -19.20 5.49
N THR A 115 -28.26 -19.13 4.70
CA THR A 115 -27.98 -17.98 3.83
C THR A 115 -29.00 -17.78 2.71
N ALA A 116 -29.86 -18.80 2.42
CA ALA A 116 -30.90 -18.70 1.40
C ALA A 116 -32.16 -17.95 1.89
N ASN A 117 -32.42 -17.97 3.19
CA ASN A 117 -33.63 -17.40 3.77
C ASN A 117 -33.43 -16.51 5.01
N GLY A 118 -32.24 -16.48 5.57
CA GLY A 118 -31.88 -15.65 6.73
C GLY A 118 -32.27 -16.21 8.09
N ILE A 119 -32.84 -17.43 8.17
CA ILE A 119 -33.36 -18.01 9.41
C ILE A 119 -32.22 -18.63 10.22
N ALA A 120 -32.16 -18.36 11.52
CA ALA A 120 -31.22 -19.00 12.43
C ALA A 120 -31.38 -20.52 12.44
N LEU A 121 -30.25 -21.26 12.54
CA LEU A 121 -30.32 -22.72 12.63
C LEU A 121 -30.82 -23.19 14.01
N GLY A 122 -30.34 -22.56 15.08
CA GLY A 122 -30.76 -22.82 16.43
C GLY A 122 -31.97 -21.99 16.85
N SER A 123 -32.41 -22.16 18.09
CA SER A 123 -33.53 -21.40 18.65
C SER A 123 -33.05 -20.03 19.13
N VAL A 124 -33.88 -19.00 18.95
CA VAL A 124 -33.62 -17.62 19.34
C VAL A 124 -34.79 -17.09 20.15
N MET A 125 -34.47 -16.54 21.33
CA MET A 125 -35.42 -15.85 22.20
C MET A 125 -34.84 -14.49 22.60
N SER A 126 -35.64 -13.45 22.54
CA SER A 126 -35.29 -12.09 22.92
C SER A 126 -36.34 -11.55 23.89
N ASP A 127 -35.91 -11.14 25.08
CA ASP A 127 -36.75 -10.58 26.13
C ASP A 127 -38.03 -11.43 26.40
N GLY A 128 -37.85 -12.75 26.58
CA GLY A 128 -38.89 -13.72 26.82
C GLY A 128 -39.73 -14.15 25.61
N VAL A 129 -39.49 -13.54 24.43
CA VAL A 129 -40.27 -13.84 23.21
C VAL A 129 -39.41 -14.68 22.25
N PHE A 130 -39.89 -15.85 21.87
CA PHE A 130 -39.28 -16.66 20.82
C PHE A 130 -39.39 -16.00 19.46
N ARG A 131 -38.28 -15.89 18.77
CA ARG A 131 -38.17 -15.47 17.37
C ARG A 131 -38.26 -16.68 16.43
N ASN A 132 -37.57 -17.76 16.80
CA ASN A 132 -37.75 -19.06 16.18
C ASN A 132 -37.42 -20.16 17.20
N ILE A 133 -38.04 -21.33 17.00
CA ILE A 133 -37.71 -22.56 17.72
C ILE A 133 -37.41 -23.62 16.67
N SER A 134 -36.22 -24.17 16.71
CA SER A 134 -35.76 -25.22 15.83
C SER A 134 -34.98 -26.28 16.60
N GLY A 135 -35.16 -27.50 16.26
CA GLY A 135 -34.45 -28.73 16.60
C GLY A 135 -33.47 -28.77 17.78
N SER A 136 -32.65 -29.74 17.74
CA SER A 136 -31.68 -30.10 18.79
C SER A 136 -30.33 -29.42 18.61
N TYR A 137 -30.24 -28.11 18.55
CA TYR A 137 -28.98 -27.35 18.54
C TYR A 137 -28.52 -27.01 19.96
N TYR A 138 -27.21 -26.69 20.10
CA TYR A 138 -26.71 -26.10 21.33
C TYR A 138 -27.24 -24.69 21.50
N ALA A 139 -27.26 -24.19 22.73
CA ALA A 139 -27.71 -22.85 23.05
C ALA A 139 -27.00 -22.27 24.26
N LEU A 140 -26.96 -20.93 24.32
CA LEU A 140 -26.63 -20.13 25.49
C LEU A 140 -27.90 -19.36 25.87
N GLY A 141 -28.38 -19.57 27.11
CA GLY A 141 -29.53 -18.91 27.67
C GLY A 141 -29.16 -18.00 28.84
N PHE A 142 -29.90 -16.89 29.00
CA PHE A 142 -29.69 -15.95 30.09
C PHE A 142 -30.98 -15.76 30.90
N TYR A 143 -30.76 -15.63 32.21
CA TYR A 143 -31.82 -15.24 33.14
C TYR A 143 -31.84 -13.73 33.38
N ASP A 144 -32.89 -13.21 34.00
CA ASP A 144 -33.06 -11.77 34.26
C ASP A 144 -31.97 -11.17 35.19
N ASP A 145 -31.32 -11.99 36.01
CA ASP A 145 -30.23 -11.58 36.89
C ASP A 145 -28.85 -11.53 36.17
N GLY A 146 -28.81 -11.82 34.86
CA GLY A 146 -27.61 -11.84 34.04
C GLY A 146 -26.79 -13.14 34.12
N SER A 147 -27.20 -14.09 34.95
CA SER A 147 -26.57 -15.42 34.96
C SER A 147 -26.98 -16.22 33.71
N ALA A 148 -26.21 -17.25 33.36
CA ALA A 148 -26.38 -17.98 32.11
C ALA A 148 -26.33 -19.49 32.30
N VAL A 149 -27.03 -20.18 31.40
CA VAL A 149 -26.96 -21.64 31.19
C VAL A 149 -26.49 -21.96 29.77
N MET A 150 -25.68 -22.97 29.58
CA MET A 150 -25.13 -23.35 28.30
C MET A 150 -25.17 -24.88 28.11
N GLY A 151 -25.67 -25.29 26.94
CA GLY A 151 -25.76 -26.71 26.63
C GLY A 151 -26.72 -26.96 25.47
N LYS A 152 -27.43 -28.12 25.55
CA LYS A 152 -28.39 -28.52 24.54
C LYS A 152 -29.77 -28.64 25.19
N PRO A 153 -30.65 -27.61 25.00
CA PRO A 153 -31.96 -27.58 25.67
C PRO A 153 -32.95 -28.62 25.12
N ASP A 154 -32.75 -29.12 23.88
CA ASP A 154 -33.65 -30.09 23.23
C ASP A 154 -35.14 -29.64 23.30
N LEU A 155 -35.37 -28.39 22.95
CA LEU A 155 -36.73 -27.78 23.03
C LEU A 155 -37.75 -28.57 22.25
N ARG A 156 -38.91 -28.82 22.87
CA ARG A 156 -40.03 -29.52 22.28
C ARG A 156 -41.28 -28.65 22.40
N ILE A 157 -41.96 -28.43 21.27
CA ILE A 157 -43.22 -27.72 21.24
C ILE A 157 -44.36 -28.76 21.21
N SER A 158 -45.21 -28.78 22.21
CA SER A 158 -46.43 -29.60 22.26
C SER A 158 -47.69 -28.76 22.21
N ALA A 159 -48.69 -29.30 21.62
CA ALA A 159 -50.04 -28.73 21.52
C ALA A 159 -51.04 -29.72 22.07
N GLU A 160 -51.90 -29.31 23.02
CA GLU A 160 -52.91 -30.09 23.65
C GLU A 160 -54.28 -29.46 23.48
N THR A 161 -55.26 -30.26 23.13
CA THR A 161 -56.65 -29.89 23.03
C THR A 161 -57.49 -30.67 24.03
N ASP A 162 -58.76 -30.38 24.23
CA ASP A 162 -59.64 -31.15 25.09
C ASP A 162 -59.75 -32.65 24.74
N TYR A 163 -59.29 -33.08 23.57
CA TYR A 163 -59.52 -34.43 23.05
C TYR A 163 -58.31 -35.09 22.35
N ASP A 164 -57.24 -34.35 22.08
CA ASP A 164 -56.03 -34.88 21.43
C ASP A 164 -54.81 -34.06 21.77
N SER A 165 -53.58 -34.60 21.53
CA SER A 165 -52.31 -33.88 21.66
C SER A 165 -51.42 -34.23 20.48
N PHE A 166 -50.65 -33.23 20.03
CA PHE A 166 -49.69 -33.39 18.93
C PHE A 166 -48.45 -32.53 19.15
N SER A 167 -47.36 -32.91 18.46
CA SER A 167 -46.11 -32.14 18.49
C SER A 167 -46.03 -31.15 17.34
N ILE A 168 -45.51 -29.94 17.61
CA ILE A 168 -45.14 -28.94 16.63
C ILE A 168 -43.64 -29.06 16.38
N SER A 169 -43.28 -29.21 15.13
CA SER A 169 -41.91 -29.55 14.73
C SER A 169 -40.90 -28.36 14.84
N ALA A 170 -41.37 -27.16 14.56
CA ALA A 170 -40.62 -25.91 14.66
C ALA A 170 -41.57 -24.70 14.67
N MET A 171 -41.05 -23.57 15.14
CA MET A 171 -41.70 -22.26 15.08
C MET A 171 -40.85 -21.31 14.23
N ASN A 172 -41.52 -20.54 13.35
CA ASN A 172 -40.90 -19.54 12.45
C ASN A 172 -39.71 -20.16 11.65
N TYR A 173 -39.94 -21.29 11.01
CA TYR A 173 -39.01 -22.06 10.23
C TYR A 173 -39.62 -22.49 8.90
N ILE A 174 -38.80 -22.84 7.93
CA ILE A 174 -39.31 -23.30 6.61
C ILE A 174 -40.08 -24.58 6.77
N ARG A 175 -41.39 -24.57 6.37
CA ARG A 175 -42.26 -25.74 6.37
C ARG A 175 -41.71 -26.83 5.44
N GLN A 176 -41.52 -28.00 5.98
CA GLN A 176 -41.08 -29.18 5.23
C GLN A 176 -42.22 -29.76 4.41
N THR A 177 -41.93 -30.34 3.25
CA THR A 177 -42.90 -30.89 2.32
C THR A 177 -43.40 -32.28 2.66
N SER A 178 -42.71 -33.05 3.49
CA SER A 178 -42.98 -34.47 3.76
C SER A 178 -43.25 -34.81 5.22
N PHE A 179 -43.06 -33.89 6.15
CA PHE A 179 -43.28 -34.13 7.56
C PHE A 179 -43.48 -32.84 8.36
N GLY A 180 -44.18 -32.95 9.49
CA GLY A 180 -44.23 -31.95 10.54
C GLY A 180 -45.40 -30.99 10.50
N ILE A 181 -45.72 -30.46 11.67
CA ILE A 181 -46.61 -29.29 11.86
C ILE A 181 -45.69 -28.14 12.23
N PHE A 182 -45.85 -27.01 11.58
CA PHE A 182 -45.04 -25.79 11.79
C PHE A 182 -45.93 -24.68 12.32
N MET A 183 -45.39 -23.88 13.23
CA MET A 183 -46.10 -22.76 13.84
C MET A 183 -45.49 -21.45 13.38
N TYR A 184 -46.29 -20.46 13.05
CA TYR A 184 -45.83 -19.14 12.59
C TYR A 184 -46.55 -18.04 13.35
N ASP A 185 -45.84 -16.98 13.69
CA ASP A 185 -46.38 -15.71 14.16
C ASP A 185 -46.09 -14.57 13.17
N ASP A 186 -46.51 -13.37 13.48
CA ASP A 186 -46.37 -12.17 12.63
C ASP A 186 -44.92 -11.65 12.55
N SER A 187 -44.03 -12.20 13.37
CA SER A 187 -42.57 -11.89 13.29
C SER A 187 -41.77 -12.77 12.33
N PHE A 188 -42.43 -13.73 11.65
CA PHE A 188 -41.68 -14.64 10.77
C PHE A 188 -41.00 -13.93 9.61
N ASN A 189 -41.76 -13.16 8.81
CA ASN A 189 -41.18 -12.40 7.68
C ASN A 189 -41.95 -11.11 7.39
N ALA A 190 -41.32 -10.19 6.67
CA ALA A 190 -41.85 -8.87 6.35
C ALA A 190 -43.14 -8.87 5.49
N ARG A 191 -43.53 -10.01 4.88
CA ARG A 191 -44.77 -10.13 4.11
C ARG A 191 -45.95 -10.43 5.00
N GLY A 192 -45.73 -10.80 6.26
CA GLY A 192 -46.79 -11.21 7.19
C GLY A 192 -47.47 -12.51 6.73
N THR A 193 -46.70 -13.47 6.25
CA THR A 193 -47.21 -14.75 5.74
C THR A 193 -46.37 -15.91 6.22
N ILE A 194 -46.80 -17.16 6.02
CA ILE A 194 -46.03 -18.37 6.34
C ILE A 194 -44.87 -18.65 5.39
N GLY A 195 -44.67 -17.83 4.35
CA GLY A 195 -43.48 -17.84 3.50
C GLY A 195 -43.30 -19.04 2.58
N THR A 196 -44.37 -19.72 2.14
CA THR A 196 -44.28 -20.92 1.30
C THR A 196 -45.19 -20.86 0.06
N SER A 197 -44.67 -21.40 -1.07
CA SER A 197 -45.45 -21.57 -2.30
C SER A 197 -46.19 -22.93 -2.35
N GLU A 198 -45.98 -23.81 -1.40
CA GLU A 198 -46.54 -25.16 -1.37
C GLU A 198 -47.89 -25.14 -0.67
N PRO A 199 -48.92 -25.90 -1.18
CA PRO A 199 -50.23 -25.97 -0.55
C PRO A 199 -50.14 -26.70 0.80
N GLY A 200 -50.88 -26.22 1.76
CA GLY A 200 -50.95 -26.76 3.13
C GLY A 200 -52.34 -26.83 3.70
N TYR A 201 -52.41 -27.43 4.88
CA TYR A 201 -53.54 -27.33 5.79
C TYR A 201 -53.16 -26.37 6.89
N ASP A 202 -53.77 -25.19 6.92
CA ASP A 202 -53.37 -24.08 7.77
C ASP A 202 -54.51 -23.76 8.75
N VAL A 203 -54.19 -23.74 10.05
CA VAL A 203 -55.10 -23.41 11.14
C VAL A 203 -54.69 -22.06 11.72
N ILE A 204 -55.50 -21.05 11.54
CA ILE A 204 -55.28 -19.69 12.02
C ILE A 204 -55.84 -19.55 13.43
N CYS A 205 -55.01 -19.11 14.36
CA CYS A 205 -55.36 -19.02 15.78
C CYS A 205 -55.10 -17.64 16.33
N SER A 206 -55.87 -17.19 17.31
CA SER A 206 -55.56 -16.00 18.14
C SER A 206 -55.16 -16.40 19.56
N VAL A 207 -54.29 -15.60 20.18
CA VAL A 207 -53.89 -15.77 21.57
C VAL A 207 -55.04 -15.38 22.51
N ARG A 208 -55.39 -16.28 23.40
CA ARG A 208 -56.40 -16.01 24.46
C ARG A 208 -55.74 -15.77 25.81
N ARG A 209 -54.69 -16.44 26.12
CA ARG A 209 -53.97 -16.35 27.41
C ARG A 209 -52.54 -16.83 27.28
N GLY A 210 -51.68 -16.22 28.10
CA GLY A 210 -50.27 -16.62 28.25
C GLY A 210 -49.41 -16.15 27.11
N GLU A 211 -48.12 -16.44 27.22
CA GLU A 211 -47.07 -16.18 26.24
C GLU A 211 -46.21 -17.43 26.11
N LEU A 212 -45.64 -17.66 24.93
CA LEU A 212 -44.82 -18.82 24.69
C LEU A 212 -43.42 -18.63 25.31
N SER A 213 -43.10 -19.37 26.36
CA SER A 213 -41.82 -19.38 27.07
C SER A 213 -41.39 -20.80 27.40
N ILE A 214 -40.12 -21.01 27.77
CA ILE A 214 -39.66 -22.34 28.22
C ILE A 214 -40.30 -22.67 29.56
N GLY A 215 -40.97 -23.82 29.64
CA GLY A 215 -41.72 -24.25 30.83
C GLY A 215 -43.04 -23.53 31.01
N GLY A 216 -43.41 -22.68 30.06
CA GLY A 216 -44.70 -21.92 30.09
C GLY A 216 -45.74 -22.48 29.11
N GLU A 217 -46.95 -21.97 29.26
CA GLU A 217 -48.14 -22.39 28.45
C GLU A 217 -48.79 -21.17 27.82
N MET A 218 -49.16 -21.31 26.55
CA MET A 218 -49.98 -20.34 25.80
C MET A 218 -51.28 -20.98 25.31
N THR A 219 -52.42 -20.37 25.52
CA THR A 219 -53.69 -20.83 25.01
C THR A 219 -54.08 -20.07 23.75
N LEU A 220 -54.24 -20.80 22.66
CA LEU A 220 -54.73 -20.35 21.36
C LEU A 220 -56.22 -20.74 21.18
N GLU A 221 -56.94 -19.97 20.40
CA GLU A 221 -58.28 -20.34 19.92
C GLU A 221 -58.31 -20.30 18.39
N VAL A 222 -58.78 -21.36 17.78
CA VAL A 222 -58.91 -21.49 16.31
C VAL A 222 -59.89 -20.48 15.77
N GLU A 223 -59.46 -19.58 14.92
CA GLU A 223 -60.30 -18.56 14.29
C GLU A 223 -60.75 -18.96 12.86
N ASP A 224 -59.84 -19.58 12.09
CA ASP A 224 -60.14 -19.99 10.72
C ASP A 224 -59.27 -21.18 10.30
N ILE A 225 -59.70 -21.90 9.28
CA ILE A 225 -59.02 -23.07 8.72
C ILE A 225 -59.00 -22.96 7.21
N VAL A 226 -57.82 -23.05 6.61
CA VAL A 226 -57.57 -22.95 5.17
C VAL A 226 -56.97 -24.25 4.65
N GLU A 227 -57.76 -25.05 3.91
CA GLU A 227 -57.24 -26.22 3.22
C GLU A 227 -56.80 -25.86 1.81
N GLY A 228 -55.57 -26.28 1.44
CA GLY A 228 -54.92 -25.90 0.18
C GLY A 228 -54.36 -24.49 0.21
N GLY A 229 -54.20 -23.87 1.38
CA GLY A 229 -53.59 -22.54 1.57
C GLY A 229 -52.17 -22.50 1.05
N VAL A 230 -51.87 -21.44 0.28
CA VAL A 230 -50.53 -21.12 -0.21
C VAL A 230 -50.19 -19.76 0.32
N ASP A 231 -49.05 -19.66 1.02
CA ASP A 231 -48.56 -18.43 1.62
C ASP A 231 -49.56 -17.71 2.53
N THR A 232 -50.23 -18.50 3.38
CA THR A 232 -51.29 -18.03 4.29
C THR A 232 -50.84 -16.86 5.12
N ALA A 233 -51.66 -15.80 5.22
CA ALA A 233 -51.37 -14.60 5.99
C ALA A 233 -51.34 -14.89 7.50
N VAL A 234 -50.39 -14.26 8.21
CA VAL A 234 -50.30 -14.28 9.66
C VAL A 234 -50.60 -12.85 10.17
N GLY A 235 -51.76 -12.68 10.75
CA GLY A 235 -52.18 -11.38 11.30
C GLY A 235 -51.47 -11.05 12.61
N ARG A 236 -51.46 -9.76 12.97
CA ARG A 236 -50.87 -9.31 14.21
C ARG A 236 -51.49 -10.00 15.44
N GLY A 237 -50.60 -10.66 16.24
CA GLY A 237 -51.02 -11.43 17.42
C GLY A 237 -51.73 -12.73 17.09
N GLN A 238 -51.68 -13.20 15.83
CA GLN A 238 -52.13 -14.51 15.40
C GLN A 238 -50.99 -15.50 15.30
N TYR A 239 -51.32 -16.75 15.40
CA TYR A 239 -50.45 -17.88 15.08
C TYR A 239 -51.10 -18.75 14.01
N VAL A 240 -50.32 -19.28 13.11
CA VAL A 240 -50.75 -20.24 12.09
C VAL A 240 -50.07 -21.57 12.33
N LEU A 241 -50.84 -22.63 12.58
CA LEU A 241 -50.34 -24.01 12.59
C LEU A 241 -50.49 -24.55 11.16
N SER A 242 -49.43 -25.00 10.54
CA SER A 242 -49.40 -25.36 9.13
C SER A 242 -48.70 -26.71 8.90
N ALA A 243 -49.34 -27.59 8.10
CA ALA A 243 -48.69 -28.78 7.56
C ALA A 243 -48.83 -28.83 6.05
N ASN A 244 -47.78 -29.25 5.33
CA ASN A 244 -47.89 -29.46 3.88
C ASN A 244 -48.86 -30.58 3.56
N LEU A 245 -49.65 -30.46 2.48
CA LEU A 245 -50.62 -31.52 2.08
C LEU A 245 -49.99 -32.87 1.74
N ASN A 246 -48.67 -32.89 1.48
CA ASN A 246 -47.85 -34.09 1.29
C ASN A 246 -47.22 -34.62 2.59
N SER A 247 -47.50 -34.00 3.74
CA SER A 247 -47.01 -34.50 5.03
C SER A 247 -47.72 -35.83 5.36
N GLY A 248 -47.13 -36.62 6.28
CA GLY A 248 -47.73 -37.86 6.74
C GLY A 248 -49.12 -37.63 7.35
N GLU A 249 -50.04 -38.59 7.17
CA GLU A 249 -51.45 -38.52 7.60
C GLU A 249 -51.58 -38.20 9.11
N ASN A 250 -50.64 -38.62 9.94
CA ASN A 250 -50.64 -38.27 11.37
C ASN A 250 -50.60 -36.77 11.64
N TYR A 251 -49.82 -36.01 10.86
CA TYR A 251 -49.70 -34.55 11.00
C TYR A 251 -50.97 -33.84 10.47
N LEU A 252 -51.45 -34.30 9.31
CA LEU A 252 -52.65 -33.75 8.69
C LEU A 252 -53.90 -34.06 9.50
N ASN A 253 -54.00 -35.27 10.07
CA ASN A 253 -55.17 -35.66 10.87
C ASN A 253 -55.26 -34.91 12.18
N ALA A 254 -54.10 -34.59 12.81
CA ALA A 254 -54.05 -33.72 13.99
C ALA A 254 -54.61 -32.33 13.71
N LEU A 255 -54.26 -31.70 12.59
CA LEU A 255 -54.81 -30.38 12.19
C LEU A 255 -56.26 -30.47 11.68
N ARG A 256 -56.64 -31.53 10.95
CA ARG A 256 -57.98 -31.77 10.46
C ARG A 256 -59.01 -32.09 11.54
N ALA A 257 -58.54 -32.55 12.70
CA ALA A 257 -59.38 -32.75 13.87
C ALA A 257 -59.85 -31.43 14.49
N LEU A 258 -59.11 -30.33 14.32
CA LEU A 258 -59.43 -29.02 14.86
C LEU A 258 -60.61 -28.37 14.16
N ARG A 259 -61.37 -27.57 14.93
CA ARG A 259 -62.54 -26.79 14.45
C ARG A 259 -62.44 -25.35 14.94
N VAL A 260 -63.05 -24.44 14.19
CA VAL A 260 -63.18 -23.05 14.60
C VAL A 260 -63.82 -22.98 16.01
N GLY A 261 -63.23 -22.27 16.94
CA GLY A 261 -63.56 -22.14 18.34
C GLY A 261 -62.88 -23.14 19.29
N ASP A 262 -62.09 -24.11 18.76
CA ASP A 262 -61.36 -25.02 19.62
C ASP A 262 -60.24 -24.27 20.31
N ARG A 263 -59.88 -24.73 21.52
CA ARG A 263 -58.76 -24.22 22.28
C ARG A 263 -57.59 -25.17 22.21
N ILE A 264 -56.43 -24.61 22.00
CA ILE A 264 -55.17 -25.32 21.92
C ILE A 264 -54.23 -24.73 22.95
N THR A 265 -53.80 -25.54 23.91
CA THR A 265 -52.71 -25.16 24.83
C THR A 265 -51.37 -25.57 24.21
N VAL A 266 -50.54 -24.59 23.93
CA VAL A 266 -49.20 -24.80 23.39
C VAL A 266 -48.17 -24.58 24.50
N SER A 267 -47.27 -25.56 24.69
CA SER A 267 -46.16 -25.50 25.65
C SER A 267 -44.82 -25.72 24.94
N VAL A 268 -43.79 -25.16 25.52
CA VAL A 268 -42.37 -25.41 25.12
C VAL A 268 -41.61 -25.97 26.31
N ASP A 269 -41.20 -27.20 26.20
CA ASP A 269 -40.46 -27.89 27.25
C ASP A 269 -39.01 -28.09 26.86
N ALA A 270 -38.06 -27.89 27.80
CA ALA A 270 -36.66 -28.22 27.67
C ALA A 270 -36.38 -29.64 28.27
N ASN A 271 -35.19 -30.16 28.02
CA ASN A 271 -34.73 -31.45 28.56
C ASN A 271 -34.42 -31.40 30.05
N SER A 272 -34.28 -30.23 30.64
CA SER A 272 -34.06 -30.04 32.08
C SER A 272 -34.64 -28.70 32.54
N SER A 273 -35.02 -28.63 33.85
CA SER A 273 -35.53 -27.39 34.45
C SER A 273 -34.46 -26.28 34.62
N GLU A 274 -33.20 -26.55 34.29
CA GLU A 274 -32.18 -25.49 34.22
C GLU A 274 -32.45 -24.45 33.16
N TRP A 275 -33.31 -24.72 32.18
CA TRP A 275 -33.71 -23.80 31.14
C TRP A 275 -34.97 -23.00 31.49
N ASP A 276 -35.67 -23.37 32.57
CA ASP A 276 -36.87 -22.66 33.00
C ASP A 276 -36.54 -21.25 33.48
N GLY A 277 -37.27 -20.24 32.97
CA GLY A 277 -37.03 -18.84 33.31
C GLY A 277 -35.94 -18.15 32.50
N VAL A 278 -35.36 -18.81 31.51
CA VAL A 278 -34.49 -18.15 30.49
C VAL A 278 -35.34 -17.15 29.71
N THR A 279 -34.87 -15.91 29.62
CA THR A 279 -35.51 -14.83 28.90
C THR A 279 -34.79 -14.41 27.63
N ASN A 280 -33.52 -14.74 27.48
CA ASN A 280 -32.75 -14.53 26.26
C ASN A 280 -32.01 -15.83 25.89
N LEU A 281 -32.15 -16.28 24.64
CA LEU A 281 -31.58 -17.51 24.15
C LEU A 281 -30.94 -17.31 22.77
N ILE A 282 -29.75 -17.81 22.58
CA ILE A 282 -29.08 -17.80 21.30
C ILE A 282 -28.56 -19.19 20.95
N GLY A 283 -28.85 -19.64 19.73
CA GLY A 283 -28.40 -20.95 19.24
C GLY A 283 -26.92 -21.00 18.90
N ALA A 284 -26.38 -22.23 18.81
CA ALA A 284 -25.02 -22.50 18.39
C ALA A 284 -24.90 -23.87 17.70
N LEU A 285 -23.98 -23.98 16.75
CA LEU A 285 -23.86 -25.20 15.95
C LEU A 285 -22.91 -26.22 16.56
N TYR A 286 -21.77 -25.80 17.12
CA TYR A 286 -20.75 -26.69 17.65
C TYR A 286 -20.48 -26.42 19.11
N GLN A 287 -20.38 -27.49 19.90
CA GLN A 287 -19.79 -27.45 21.22
C GLN A 287 -18.27 -27.55 21.09
N LEU A 288 -17.55 -26.58 21.63
CA LEU A 288 -16.09 -26.47 21.59
C LEU A 288 -15.44 -27.13 22.81
N VAL A 289 -15.99 -26.82 23.99
CA VAL A 289 -15.53 -27.31 25.28
C VAL A 289 -16.70 -27.91 26.05
N GLU A 290 -16.52 -29.08 26.64
CA GLU A 290 -17.46 -29.74 27.50
C GLU A 290 -16.77 -30.21 28.78
N ASN A 291 -17.25 -29.79 29.94
CA ASN A 291 -16.70 -30.17 31.25
C ASN A 291 -15.18 -29.98 31.33
N GLY A 292 -14.64 -28.86 30.83
CA GLY A 292 -13.22 -28.57 30.85
C GLY A 292 -12.38 -29.41 29.89
N ARG A 293 -12.99 -29.94 28.81
CA ARG A 293 -12.28 -30.73 27.79
C ARG A 293 -12.67 -30.27 26.38
N VAL A 294 -11.70 -30.23 25.49
CA VAL A 294 -11.94 -29.96 24.06
C VAL A 294 -12.76 -31.08 23.43
N CYS A 295 -13.82 -30.76 22.75
CA CYS A 295 -14.66 -31.69 22.01
C CYS A 295 -13.95 -32.22 20.75
N SER A 296 -14.30 -33.42 20.31
CA SER A 296 -13.76 -34.04 19.10
C SER A 296 -14.56 -33.68 17.86
N GLY A 297 -13.98 -33.88 16.66
CA GLY A 297 -14.67 -33.68 15.39
C GLY A 297 -14.82 -32.21 14.95
N LEU A 298 -14.07 -31.31 15.55
CA LEU A 298 -14.06 -29.90 15.23
C LEU A 298 -13.36 -29.62 13.88
N SER A 299 -13.86 -28.62 13.15
CA SER A 299 -13.31 -28.25 11.84
C SER A 299 -11.86 -27.75 11.91
N ALA A 300 -11.01 -28.30 11.06
CA ALA A 300 -9.58 -28.00 11.00
C ALA A 300 -9.22 -26.75 10.17
N GLY A 301 -10.16 -26.13 9.49
CA GLY A 301 -9.88 -24.97 8.62
C GLY A 301 -9.65 -23.69 9.41
N ASN A 302 -8.58 -22.94 9.08
CA ASN A 302 -8.34 -21.61 9.63
C ASN A 302 -9.38 -20.62 9.08
N ALA A 303 -10.01 -19.87 9.97
CA ALA A 303 -10.97 -18.82 9.63
C ALA A 303 -11.09 -17.82 10.80
N PRO A 304 -11.72 -16.63 10.57
CA PRO A 304 -12.27 -15.84 11.66
C PRO A 304 -13.28 -16.69 12.45
N ARG A 305 -13.33 -16.52 13.76
CA ARG A 305 -14.21 -17.31 14.63
C ARG A 305 -14.89 -16.41 15.66
N THR A 306 -16.13 -16.77 16.00
CA THR A 306 -16.87 -16.23 17.12
C THR A 306 -17.25 -17.38 18.06
N ALA A 307 -17.03 -17.19 19.34
CA ALA A 307 -17.34 -18.19 20.35
C ALA A 307 -17.85 -17.53 21.63
N VAL A 308 -18.56 -18.33 22.43
CA VAL A 308 -19.00 -17.96 23.77
C VAL A 308 -18.67 -19.08 24.75
N GLY A 309 -18.34 -18.74 25.99
CA GLY A 309 -18.03 -19.75 27.00
C GLY A 309 -18.41 -19.34 28.39
N LEU A 310 -18.69 -20.30 29.24
CA LEU A 310 -18.96 -20.11 30.68
C LEU A 310 -17.80 -20.66 31.51
N ARG A 311 -17.32 -19.84 32.44
CA ARG A 311 -16.35 -20.21 33.46
C ARG A 311 -17.08 -20.89 34.62
N ARG A 312 -16.29 -21.53 35.49
CA ARG A 312 -16.81 -22.19 36.71
C ARG A 312 -17.50 -21.24 37.68
N ASP A 313 -17.08 -19.99 37.74
CA ASP A 313 -17.67 -18.93 38.58
C ASP A 313 -18.94 -18.28 37.96
N GLY A 314 -19.36 -18.73 36.78
CA GLY A 314 -20.50 -18.22 36.05
C GLY A 314 -20.19 -17.05 35.14
N SER A 315 -18.94 -16.60 35.06
CA SER A 315 -18.55 -15.52 34.14
C SER A 315 -18.71 -15.97 32.69
N LEU A 316 -19.25 -15.10 31.86
CA LEU A 316 -19.34 -15.28 30.40
C LEU A 316 -18.08 -14.75 29.73
N VAL A 317 -17.56 -15.52 28.78
CA VAL A 317 -16.54 -15.08 27.82
C VAL A 317 -17.20 -14.96 26.44
N MET A 318 -17.21 -13.77 25.86
CA MET A 318 -17.55 -13.51 24.45
C MET A 318 -16.26 -13.32 23.69
N TYR A 319 -16.02 -14.14 22.68
CA TYR A 319 -14.72 -14.26 22.02
C TYR A 319 -14.80 -14.10 20.51
N THR A 320 -13.87 -13.37 19.93
CA THR A 320 -13.64 -13.32 18.47
C THR A 320 -12.16 -13.42 18.16
N ILE A 321 -11.81 -14.09 17.05
CA ILE A 321 -10.49 -14.04 16.44
C ILE A 321 -10.67 -13.63 14.97
N ASP A 322 -9.96 -12.60 14.57
CA ASP A 322 -9.93 -12.16 13.17
C ASP A 322 -9.17 -13.16 12.30
N GLY A 323 -9.36 -13.15 10.98
CA GLY A 323 -8.68 -14.08 10.13
C GLY A 323 -8.79 -13.80 8.64
N ARG A 324 -8.14 -14.62 7.81
CA ARG A 324 -8.07 -14.50 6.35
C ARG A 324 -7.43 -13.20 5.88
N GLN A 325 -6.57 -12.59 6.69
CA GLN A 325 -5.92 -11.31 6.44
C GLN A 325 -4.42 -11.46 6.72
N SER A 326 -3.65 -11.84 5.70
CA SER A 326 -2.19 -12.00 5.83
C SER A 326 -1.53 -10.70 6.29
N GLY A 327 -0.54 -10.82 7.19
CA GLY A 327 0.14 -9.69 7.83
C GLY A 327 -0.66 -9.00 8.95
N TYR A 328 -1.88 -9.50 9.24
CA TYR A 328 -2.72 -9.00 10.32
C TYR A 328 -3.27 -10.13 11.19
N SER A 329 -4.03 -11.06 10.61
CA SER A 329 -4.55 -12.23 11.32
C SER A 329 -4.89 -13.38 10.37
N VAL A 330 -4.28 -14.54 10.58
CA VAL A 330 -4.57 -15.74 9.78
C VAL A 330 -5.81 -16.49 10.27
N GLY A 331 -6.31 -16.17 11.46
CA GLY A 331 -7.42 -16.87 12.11
C GLY A 331 -7.01 -18.14 12.85
N ALA A 332 -8.02 -18.90 13.23
CA ALA A 332 -7.82 -20.13 13.98
C ALA A 332 -8.75 -21.27 13.51
N THR A 333 -8.35 -22.51 13.81
CA THR A 333 -9.23 -23.68 13.71
C THR A 333 -10.20 -23.70 14.90
N LEU A 334 -11.30 -24.44 14.80
CA LEU A 334 -12.22 -24.60 15.94
C LEU A 334 -11.56 -25.30 17.13
N THR A 335 -10.61 -26.20 16.87
CA THR A 335 -9.82 -26.85 17.95
C THR A 335 -8.97 -25.82 18.70
N GLN A 336 -8.27 -24.93 17.98
CA GLN A 336 -7.46 -23.87 18.58
C GLN A 336 -8.33 -22.89 19.40
N VAL A 337 -9.53 -22.57 18.90
CA VAL A 337 -10.48 -21.74 19.66
C VAL A 337 -10.95 -22.46 20.92
N ALA A 338 -11.24 -23.77 20.84
CA ALA A 338 -11.61 -24.58 22.01
C ALA A 338 -10.49 -24.62 23.06
N GLU A 339 -9.24 -24.81 22.61
CA GLU A 339 -8.05 -24.78 23.48
C GLU A 339 -7.90 -23.39 24.12
N ARG A 340 -8.08 -22.31 23.33
CA ARG A 340 -8.03 -20.95 23.85
C ARG A 340 -9.13 -20.64 24.86
N MET A 341 -10.36 -21.13 24.63
CA MET A 341 -11.45 -20.99 25.60
C MET A 341 -11.14 -21.70 26.94
N LEU A 342 -10.46 -22.85 26.90
CA LEU A 342 -9.94 -23.50 28.11
C LEU A 342 -8.88 -22.64 28.81
N GLU A 343 -7.93 -22.08 28.08
CA GLU A 343 -6.91 -21.16 28.64
C GLU A 343 -7.57 -19.94 29.29
N LEU A 344 -8.68 -19.44 28.72
CA LEU A 344 -9.50 -18.38 29.32
C LEU A 344 -10.36 -18.84 30.52
N GLY A 345 -10.28 -20.13 30.91
CA GLY A 345 -10.95 -20.67 32.08
C GLY A 345 -12.38 -21.17 31.84
N CYS A 346 -12.83 -21.34 30.60
CA CYS A 346 -14.16 -21.82 30.27
C CYS A 346 -14.27 -23.34 30.56
N GLU A 347 -15.31 -23.78 31.28
CA GLU A 347 -15.68 -25.18 31.46
C GLU A 347 -16.59 -25.68 30.33
N THR A 348 -17.39 -24.78 29.75
CA THR A 348 -18.23 -25.04 28.58
C THR A 348 -18.08 -23.91 27.59
N ALA A 349 -17.96 -24.23 26.30
CA ALA A 349 -17.89 -23.22 25.24
C ALA A 349 -18.58 -23.70 23.97
N LEU A 350 -19.20 -22.77 23.25
CA LEU A 350 -19.93 -22.96 22.00
C LEU A 350 -19.36 -22.09 20.89
N SER A 351 -19.46 -22.56 19.64
CA SER A 351 -19.12 -21.77 18.45
C SER A 351 -20.38 -21.11 17.90
N LEU A 352 -20.35 -19.80 17.82
CA LEU A 352 -21.29 -19.02 17.03
C LEU A 352 -20.83 -18.94 15.56
N ASP A 353 -21.61 -18.22 14.70
CA ASP A 353 -21.25 -18.13 13.28
C ASP A 353 -19.90 -17.42 13.09
N GLY A 354 -19.06 -18.05 12.29
CA GLY A 354 -17.69 -17.60 12.04
C GLY A 354 -17.46 -17.08 10.65
N GLY A 355 -16.21 -17.06 10.22
CA GLY A 355 -15.84 -16.63 8.88
C GLY A 355 -16.15 -15.16 8.63
N GLY A 356 -16.93 -14.86 7.56
CA GLY A 356 -17.29 -13.49 7.21
C GLY A 356 -18.29 -12.83 8.16
N SER A 357 -18.95 -13.62 9.02
CA SER A 357 -19.93 -13.13 10.01
C SER A 357 -19.28 -12.65 11.30
N THR A 358 -18.03 -13.10 11.59
CA THR A 358 -17.30 -12.70 12.80
C THR A 358 -17.19 -11.19 12.90
N ALA A 359 -17.78 -10.64 13.96
CA ALA A 359 -17.73 -9.23 14.32
C ALA A 359 -17.91 -9.04 15.82
N MET A 360 -17.15 -8.12 16.41
CA MET A 360 -17.32 -7.67 17.79
C MET A 360 -17.33 -6.16 17.83
N VAL A 361 -18.31 -5.59 18.50
CA VAL A 361 -18.35 -4.17 18.87
C VAL A 361 -18.17 -4.00 20.37
N ALA A 362 -17.56 -2.90 20.78
CA ALA A 362 -17.50 -2.50 22.18
C ALA A 362 -17.47 -0.98 22.31
N THR A 363 -17.92 -0.46 23.44
CA THR A 363 -17.79 0.96 23.76
C THR A 363 -16.48 1.16 24.53
N ASN A 364 -15.48 1.73 23.83
CA ASN A 364 -14.25 2.14 24.47
C ASN A 364 -14.52 3.20 25.54
N PRO A 365 -13.73 3.25 26.61
CA PRO A 365 -13.95 4.21 27.70
C PRO A 365 -13.94 5.70 27.31
N ASP A 366 -13.28 6.05 26.20
CA ASP A 366 -13.23 7.40 25.64
C ASP A 366 -14.44 7.74 24.73
N SER A 367 -15.36 6.78 24.54
CA SER A 367 -16.52 6.88 23.65
C SER A 367 -17.84 6.76 24.40
N THR A 368 -18.89 7.32 23.83
CA THR A 368 -20.28 7.14 24.28
C THR A 368 -21.06 6.13 23.45
N THR A 369 -20.49 5.65 22.35
CA THR A 369 -21.11 4.73 21.43
C THR A 369 -20.17 3.56 21.10
N ALA A 370 -20.76 2.40 20.86
CA ALA A 370 -20.02 1.21 20.49
C ALA A 370 -19.42 1.33 19.07
N SER A 371 -18.23 0.81 18.91
CA SER A 371 -17.53 0.75 17.64
C SER A 371 -16.96 -0.66 17.40
N LEU A 372 -16.63 -0.97 16.15
CA LEU A 372 -16.05 -2.25 15.78
C LEU A 372 -14.64 -2.38 16.37
N VAL A 373 -14.41 -3.42 17.19
CA VAL A 373 -13.09 -3.77 17.74
C VAL A 373 -12.45 -4.91 16.98
N SER A 374 -13.23 -5.78 16.33
CA SER A 374 -12.74 -6.80 15.40
C SER A 374 -12.64 -6.22 13.97
N LYS A 375 -11.89 -6.91 13.10
CA LYS A 375 -11.70 -6.50 11.70
C LYS A 375 -12.31 -7.55 10.76
N PRO A 376 -13.49 -7.27 10.17
CA PRO A 376 -14.15 -8.21 9.27
C PRO A 376 -13.29 -8.62 8.07
N SER A 377 -13.24 -9.92 7.80
CA SER A 377 -12.38 -10.50 6.75
C SER A 377 -12.76 -10.09 5.32
N GLY A 378 -13.98 -9.61 5.11
CA GLY A 378 -14.47 -9.09 3.82
C GLY A 378 -14.29 -7.58 3.64
N GLY A 379 -13.65 -6.88 4.58
CA GLY A 379 -13.49 -5.42 4.59
C GLY A 379 -14.69 -4.65 5.14
N SER A 380 -15.86 -5.31 5.30
CA SER A 380 -17.06 -4.78 5.95
C SER A 380 -17.78 -5.91 6.69
N GLU A 381 -18.60 -5.53 7.69
CA GLU A 381 -19.45 -6.48 8.41
C GLU A 381 -20.43 -7.17 7.49
N ARG A 382 -20.68 -8.43 7.75
CA ARG A 382 -21.79 -9.18 7.17
C ARG A 382 -23.04 -8.97 8.02
N ALA A 383 -24.17 -8.75 7.37
CA ALA A 383 -25.46 -8.82 8.05
C ALA A 383 -25.77 -10.27 8.44
N VAL A 384 -26.20 -10.47 9.68
CA VAL A 384 -26.50 -11.77 10.31
C VAL A 384 -27.87 -11.74 10.96
N THR A 385 -28.36 -12.90 11.36
CA THR A 385 -29.75 -13.06 11.81
C THR A 385 -30.00 -12.59 13.25
N ASN A 386 -29.00 -12.73 14.12
CA ASN A 386 -29.12 -12.36 15.53
C ASN A 386 -27.75 -12.00 16.14
N HIS A 387 -27.81 -11.38 17.30
CA HIS A 387 -26.64 -10.86 18.01
C HIS A 387 -26.76 -11.08 19.51
N LEU A 388 -25.60 -11.18 20.17
CA LEU A 388 -25.52 -11.17 21.63
C LEU A 388 -24.88 -9.85 22.07
N PHE A 389 -25.55 -9.09 22.91
CA PHE A 389 -25.04 -7.84 23.48
C PHE A 389 -25.01 -7.87 25.00
N LEU A 390 -24.06 -7.11 25.57
CA LEU A 390 -24.04 -6.65 26.93
C LEU A 390 -24.45 -5.18 26.93
N VAL A 391 -25.49 -4.82 27.64
CA VAL A 391 -25.99 -3.44 27.70
C VAL A 391 -26.07 -2.95 29.14
N ALA A 392 -25.96 -1.63 29.31
CA ALA A 392 -26.02 -0.95 30.60
C ALA A 392 -26.90 0.31 30.50
N ASP A 393 -27.22 0.90 31.68
CA ASP A 393 -27.91 2.21 31.75
C ASP A 393 -27.00 3.31 31.14
N ASN A 394 -27.58 4.15 30.30
CA ASN A 394 -26.88 5.27 29.64
C ASN A 394 -27.10 6.62 30.36
N ARG A 395 -27.36 6.62 31.65
CA ARG A 395 -27.57 7.86 32.44
C ARG A 395 -26.31 8.31 33.15
N PRO A 396 -25.78 9.53 32.85
CA PRO A 396 -24.59 10.05 33.52
C PRO A 396 -24.88 10.38 34.99
N THR A 397 -23.90 10.05 35.85
CA THR A 397 -23.99 10.35 37.31
C THR A 397 -23.34 11.65 37.69
N ASN A 398 -22.48 12.23 36.84
CA ASN A 398 -21.67 13.44 37.11
C ASN A 398 -20.67 13.32 38.28
N SER A 399 -20.50 12.15 38.85
CA SER A 399 -19.51 11.85 39.88
C SER A 399 -18.33 11.08 39.26
N VAL A 400 -17.09 11.54 39.52
CA VAL A 400 -15.91 10.84 39.04
C VAL A 400 -15.88 9.42 39.62
N GLY A 401 -15.86 8.41 38.81
CA GLY A 401 -15.74 7.02 39.17
C GLY A 401 -14.38 6.45 38.78
N HIS A 402 -13.98 6.66 37.54
CA HIS A 402 -12.82 6.00 36.95
C HIS A 402 -11.97 6.99 36.13
N VAL A 403 -10.72 6.61 35.88
CA VAL A 403 -9.85 7.25 34.87
C VAL A 403 -9.40 6.19 33.90
N TYR A 404 -9.53 6.46 32.63
CA TYR A 404 -8.99 5.65 31.56
C TYR A 404 -7.72 6.32 31.01
N LEU A 405 -6.65 5.56 30.85
CA LEU A 405 -5.37 6.03 30.33
C LEU A 405 -4.91 5.13 29.21
N GLU A 406 -4.53 5.70 28.12
CA GLU A 406 -4.09 5.02 26.91
C GLU A 406 -2.83 5.68 26.36
N SER A 407 -2.00 4.93 25.67
CA SER A 407 -0.83 5.40 24.92
C SER A 407 -0.91 4.94 23.47
N GLU A 408 -0.29 5.70 22.57
CA GLU A 408 -0.17 5.36 21.15
C GLU A 408 0.54 4.02 20.93
N SER A 409 1.42 3.61 21.84
CA SER A 409 2.11 2.31 21.81
C SER A 409 2.60 1.90 23.20
N SER A 410 2.58 0.61 23.50
CA SER A 410 3.19 0.03 24.71
C SER A 410 4.68 -0.28 24.54
N ARG A 411 5.22 -0.18 23.31
CA ARG A 411 6.63 -0.44 23.00
C ARG A 411 7.19 0.65 22.13
N VAL A 412 8.25 1.29 22.58
CA VAL A 412 8.80 2.47 21.94
C VAL A 412 10.31 2.40 21.87
N LEU A 413 10.90 3.16 20.95
CA LEU A 413 12.35 3.36 20.89
C LEU A 413 12.83 4.37 21.96
N PRO A 414 14.11 4.37 22.31
CA PRO A 414 14.70 5.43 23.12
C PRO A 414 14.35 6.81 22.55
N ASN A 415 14.09 7.79 23.43
CA ASN A 415 13.75 9.16 23.07
C ASN A 415 12.51 9.33 22.18
N ALA A 416 11.69 8.30 22.00
CA ALA A 416 10.45 8.37 21.22
C ALA A 416 9.45 9.31 21.89
N GLN A 417 8.72 10.06 21.10
CA GLN A 417 7.58 10.83 21.53
C GLN A 417 6.32 9.97 21.42
N VAL A 418 5.63 9.80 22.53
CA VAL A 418 4.45 8.92 22.67
C VAL A 418 3.27 9.78 23.12
N LYS A 419 2.24 9.81 22.30
CA LYS A 419 1.01 10.50 22.68
C LYS A 419 0.27 9.68 23.73
N LEU A 420 -0.15 10.35 24.78
CA LEU A 420 -1.00 9.82 25.85
C LEU A 420 -2.40 10.40 25.71
N SER A 421 -3.39 9.61 26.08
CA SER A 421 -4.78 10.04 26.15
C SER A 421 -5.35 9.62 27.49
N ALA A 422 -6.02 10.53 28.18
CA ALA A 422 -6.64 10.22 29.48
C ALA A 422 -8.07 10.74 29.49
N THR A 423 -9.01 9.86 29.84
CA THR A 423 -10.45 10.18 29.91
C THR A 423 -10.96 9.93 31.31
N VAL A 424 -11.66 10.89 31.85
CA VAL A 424 -12.35 10.72 33.14
C VAL A 424 -13.74 10.17 32.89
N LEU A 425 -14.09 9.13 33.62
CA LEU A 425 -15.39 8.47 33.53
C LEU A 425 -16.16 8.72 34.85
N ASP A 426 -17.46 8.80 34.72
CA ASP A 426 -18.32 8.77 35.87
C ASP A 426 -18.48 7.36 36.48
N THR A 427 -19.28 7.23 37.55
CA THR A 427 -19.50 5.94 38.21
C THR A 427 -20.29 4.94 37.34
N ASN A 428 -20.89 5.35 36.21
CA ASN A 428 -21.55 4.51 35.23
C ASN A 428 -20.66 4.28 33.96
N TYR A 429 -19.36 4.55 34.08
CA TYR A 429 -18.38 4.40 32.95
C TYR A 429 -18.70 5.30 31.75
N ILE A 430 -19.38 6.42 31.95
CA ILE A 430 -19.70 7.39 30.90
C ILE A 430 -18.63 8.48 30.88
N PRO A 431 -18.04 8.82 29.71
CA PRO A 431 -17.05 9.89 29.60
C PRO A 431 -17.58 11.23 30.07
N MET A 432 -16.82 11.91 30.93
CA MET A 432 -17.13 13.22 31.46
C MET A 432 -16.43 14.30 30.63
N SER A 433 -17.16 15.29 30.13
CA SER A 433 -16.58 16.45 29.48
C SER A 433 -15.75 17.29 30.45
N SER A 434 -14.55 17.71 30.01
CA SER A 434 -13.65 18.70 30.65
C SER A 434 -13.44 18.53 32.17
N ARG A 435 -12.74 17.45 32.55
CA ARG A 435 -12.14 17.34 33.89
C ARG A 435 -10.64 17.40 33.76
N ASP A 436 -10.01 18.14 34.68
CA ASP A 436 -8.54 18.19 34.73
C ASP A 436 -7.98 16.84 35.11
N VAL A 437 -7.12 16.28 34.24
CA VAL A 437 -6.36 15.08 34.50
C VAL A 437 -4.90 15.46 34.73
N THR A 438 -4.32 14.90 35.77
CA THR A 438 -2.87 15.05 35.99
C THR A 438 -2.16 13.80 35.50
N LEU A 439 -1.28 13.99 34.52
CA LEU A 439 -0.39 12.95 34.01
C LEU A 439 0.98 13.03 34.67
N ARG A 440 1.54 11.92 35.09
CA ARG A 440 2.90 11.80 35.63
C ARG A 440 3.56 10.52 35.12
N ALA A 441 4.84 10.60 34.80
CA ALA A 441 5.68 9.45 34.51
C ALA A 441 6.75 9.30 35.60
N ASP A 442 7.11 8.09 35.93
CA ASP A 442 8.20 7.78 36.85
C ASP A 442 9.57 8.06 36.22
N ARG A 443 9.64 8.02 34.89
CA ARG A 443 10.84 8.27 34.07
C ARG A 443 10.44 8.96 32.76
N GLY A 444 11.39 9.66 32.12
CA GLY A 444 11.10 10.49 30.94
C GLY A 444 10.42 11.80 31.33
N THR A 445 9.88 12.53 30.37
CA THR A 445 9.19 13.83 30.59
C THR A 445 7.85 13.83 29.85
N ILE A 446 6.82 14.43 30.45
CA ILE A 446 5.53 14.63 29.80
C ILE A 446 5.33 16.13 29.59
N GLU A 447 5.09 16.54 28.34
CA GLU A 447 4.72 17.89 27.93
C GLU A 447 3.53 17.81 26.97
N ASP A 448 2.47 18.56 27.23
CA ASP A 448 1.25 18.62 26.41
C ASP A 448 0.70 17.23 26.01
N ASP A 449 0.59 16.33 26.98
CA ASP A 449 0.13 14.93 26.80
C ASP A 449 1.05 14.05 25.92
N VAL A 450 2.29 14.48 25.68
CA VAL A 450 3.29 13.71 24.96
C VAL A 450 4.40 13.28 25.93
N LEU A 451 4.58 11.99 26.09
CA LEU A 451 5.72 11.42 26.82
C LEU A 451 6.93 11.38 25.91
N THR A 452 8.04 11.98 26.33
CA THR A 452 9.36 11.67 25.76
C THR A 452 9.97 10.53 26.57
N ALA A 453 10.11 9.37 25.93
CA ALA A 453 10.62 8.16 26.56
C ALA A 453 12.11 8.31 26.95
N PRO A 454 12.55 7.68 28.07
CA PRO A 454 13.96 7.66 28.42
C PRO A 454 14.79 6.76 27.49
N ASP A 455 16.10 6.69 27.72
CA ASP A 455 17.02 5.89 26.92
C ASP A 455 16.80 4.37 27.08
N SER A 456 16.17 3.90 28.15
CA SER A 456 15.97 2.46 28.39
C SER A 456 14.99 2.19 29.55
N GLY A 457 14.55 0.96 29.67
CA GLY A 457 13.74 0.43 30.76
C GLY A 457 12.24 0.55 30.48
N THR A 458 11.42 0.31 31.51
CA THR A 458 9.98 0.50 31.46
C THR A 458 9.62 1.84 32.08
N VAL A 459 8.66 2.54 31.51
CA VAL A 459 8.10 3.79 32.02
C VAL A 459 6.70 3.50 32.55
N THR A 460 6.45 3.83 33.80
CA THR A 460 5.10 3.81 34.37
C THR A 460 4.47 5.19 34.28
N VAL A 461 3.41 5.30 33.50
CA VAL A 461 2.62 6.53 33.39
C VAL A 461 1.38 6.40 34.27
N ARG A 462 1.10 7.42 35.08
CA ARG A 462 -0.09 7.52 35.92
C ARG A 462 -0.94 8.71 35.52
N ALA A 463 -2.23 8.49 35.34
CA ALA A 463 -3.25 9.52 35.20
C ALA A 463 -4.08 9.58 36.48
N SER A 464 -4.47 10.79 36.95
CA SER A 464 -5.31 10.95 38.13
C SER A 464 -6.27 12.12 38.01
N ALA A 465 -7.52 11.90 38.46
CA ALA A 465 -8.58 12.92 38.51
C ALA A 465 -9.61 12.59 39.60
N GLY A 466 -10.04 13.56 40.38
CA GLY A 466 -11.14 13.41 41.32
C GLY A 466 -11.00 12.30 42.38
N GLY A 467 -9.80 11.80 42.62
CA GLY A 467 -9.52 10.68 43.54
C GLY A 467 -9.39 9.34 42.87
N ALA A 468 -9.78 9.21 41.61
CA ALA A 468 -9.54 8.02 40.76
C ALA A 468 -8.17 8.12 40.07
N SER A 469 -7.56 6.97 39.72
CA SER A 469 -6.30 6.93 39.00
C SER A 469 -6.20 5.69 38.13
N ALA A 470 -5.43 5.79 37.02
CA ALA A 470 -5.04 4.70 36.19
C ALA A 470 -3.52 4.71 35.94
N GLU A 471 -2.95 3.57 35.65
CA GLU A 471 -1.52 3.39 35.32
C GLU A 471 -1.39 2.56 34.05
N LEU A 472 -0.36 2.87 33.25
CA LEU A 472 0.07 2.04 32.15
C LEU A 472 1.60 1.95 32.10
N GLU A 473 2.10 0.91 31.48
CA GLU A 473 3.54 0.67 31.32
C GLU A 473 3.91 0.76 29.83
N ILE A 474 5.03 1.42 29.55
CA ILE A 474 5.61 1.55 28.22
C ILE A 474 7.03 1.00 28.25
N GLU A 475 7.29 -0.05 27.47
CA GLU A 475 8.60 -0.68 27.32
C GLU A 475 9.47 0.11 26.33
N VAL A 476 10.67 0.54 26.77
CA VAL A 476 11.68 1.12 25.87
C VAL A 476 12.55 0.03 25.31
N VAL A 477 12.37 -0.28 24.04
CA VAL A 477 13.07 -1.36 23.33
C VAL A 477 14.47 -0.89 22.93
N THR A 478 15.48 -1.44 23.56
CA THR A 478 16.90 -1.14 23.28
C THR A 478 17.61 -2.24 22.49
N GLN A 479 16.95 -3.39 22.28
CA GLN A 479 17.48 -4.53 21.54
C GLN A 479 16.38 -5.04 20.58
N PRO A 480 16.18 -4.39 19.43
CA PRO A 480 15.21 -4.88 18.44
C PRO A 480 15.72 -6.15 17.75
N ASP A 481 14.83 -6.88 17.06
CA ASP A 481 15.21 -8.03 16.24
C ASP A 481 15.85 -7.62 14.92
N SER A 482 15.37 -6.51 14.34
CA SER A 482 15.89 -5.98 13.08
C SER A 482 15.66 -4.48 12.96
N ILE A 483 16.48 -3.85 12.12
CA ILE A 483 16.38 -2.44 11.74
C ILE A 483 16.33 -2.35 10.22
N SER A 484 15.48 -1.50 9.69
CA SER A 484 15.43 -1.14 8.28
C SER A 484 15.61 0.36 8.12
N VAL A 485 16.33 0.78 7.07
CA VAL A 485 16.48 2.20 6.71
C VAL A 485 15.47 2.53 5.63
N GLN A 486 14.87 3.70 5.76
CA GLN A 486 13.87 4.22 4.83
C GLN A 486 14.30 5.58 4.30
N GLN A 487 14.00 5.83 3.05
CA GLN A 487 14.09 7.14 2.40
C GLN A 487 12.71 7.54 1.92
N ASN A 488 12.22 8.70 2.36
CA ASN A 488 10.87 9.18 2.07
C ASN A 488 9.79 8.12 2.40
N GLY A 489 9.93 7.44 3.55
CA GLY A 489 8.99 6.42 4.04
C GLY A 489 9.03 5.07 3.33
N LYS A 490 10.02 4.81 2.46
CA LYS A 490 10.21 3.53 1.78
C LYS A 490 11.54 2.90 2.18
N ALA A 491 11.53 1.61 2.48
CA ALA A 491 12.75 0.86 2.78
C ALA A 491 13.71 0.89 1.58
N VAL A 492 15.00 1.16 1.87
CA VAL A 492 16.06 1.22 0.87
C VAL A 492 17.24 0.35 1.28
N SER A 493 17.89 -0.26 0.29
CA SER A 493 19.13 -1.03 0.48
C SER A 493 20.37 -0.28 0.02
N ALA A 494 20.22 0.88 -0.61
CA ALA A 494 21.27 1.78 -1.03
C ALA A 494 20.72 3.21 -1.19
N ILE A 495 21.56 4.20 -1.03
CA ILE A 495 21.25 5.62 -1.25
C ILE A 495 22.12 6.13 -2.39
N THR A 496 21.50 6.75 -3.40
CA THR A 496 22.20 7.46 -4.46
C THR A 496 21.65 8.88 -4.52
N LEU A 497 22.54 9.87 -4.34
CA LEU A 497 22.21 11.30 -4.34
C LEU A 497 23.25 12.07 -5.17
N SER A 498 22.83 13.20 -5.70
CA SER A 498 23.80 14.15 -6.28
C SER A 498 24.51 14.96 -5.18
N ALA A 499 25.69 15.44 -5.48
CA ALA A 499 26.47 16.30 -4.58
C ALA A 499 25.60 17.46 -4.05
N GLY A 500 25.58 17.66 -2.71
CA GLY A 500 24.79 18.67 -2.02
C GLY A 500 23.31 18.40 -1.89
N ASP A 501 22.79 17.27 -2.41
CA ASP A 501 21.39 16.90 -2.21
C ASP A 501 21.10 16.51 -0.78
N LYS A 502 19.84 16.69 -0.37
CA LYS A 502 19.34 16.26 0.92
C LYS A 502 18.30 15.17 0.75
N ALA A 503 18.31 14.21 1.64
CA ALA A 503 17.30 13.17 1.71
C ALA A 503 16.81 13.01 3.15
N GLU A 504 15.50 12.94 3.34
CA GLU A 504 14.90 12.54 4.61
C GLU A 504 15.14 11.04 4.78
N LEU A 505 15.86 10.66 5.80
CA LEU A 505 16.08 9.29 6.22
C LEU A 505 15.34 9.03 7.52
N SER A 506 14.75 7.87 7.61
CA SER A 506 14.21 7.33 8.85
C SER A 506 14.65 5.88 9.00
N ALA A 507 14.56 5.38 10.21
CA ALA A 507 14.76 3.96 10.47
C ALA A 507 13.54 3.41 11.20
N ALA A 508 13.22 2.16 10.92
CA ALA A 508 12.18 1.43 11.61
C ALA A 508 12.79 0.18 12.26
N ALA A 509 12.38 -0.11 13.47
CA ALA A 509 12.80 -1.29 14.20
C ALA A 509 11.63 -2.26 14.33
N MET A 510 11.95 -3.56 14.28
CA MET A 510 11.00 -4.63 14.61
C MET A 510 11.45 -5.30 15.90
N TYR A 511 10.49 -5.59 16.77
CA TYR A 511 10.72 -6.33 18.00
C TYR A 511 9.59 -7.36 18.21
N ARG A 512 9.97 -8.62 18.37
CA ARG A 512 9.01 -9.74 18.47
C ARG A 512 7.96 -9.68 17.37
N HIS A 513 8.41 -9.57 16.10
CA HIS A 513 7.60 -9.51 14.88
C HIS A 513 6.71 -8.27 14.71
N LEU A 514 6.74 -7.32 15.63
CA LEU A 514 5.94 -6.10 15.57
C LEU A 514 6.82 -4.84 15.38
N PRO A 515 6.32 -3.81 14.70
CA PRO A 515 7.01 -2.54 14.60
C PRO A 515 7.06 -1.85 15.97
N VAL A 516 8.17 -1.18 16.26
CA VAL A 516 8.37 -0.39 17.47
C VAL A 516 8.18 1.09 17.14
N LEU A 517 7.36 1.79 17.93
CA LEU A 517 7.13 3.23 17.75
C LEU A 517 8.38 4.03 18.05
N GLY A 518 8.73 4.95 17.17
CA GLY A 518 9.84 5.89 17.34
C GLY A 518 10.29 6.49 16.03
N ASP A 519 11.29 7.32 16.09
CA ASP A 519 11.85 8.04 14.95
C ASP A 519 13.39 7.96 14.93
N HIS A 520 14.02 8.81 14.10
CA HIS A 520 15.48 8.86 13.94
C HIS A 520 16.24 9.07 15.26
N ARG A 521 15.64 9.68 16.29
CA ARG A 521 16.24 9.94 17.61
C ARG A 521 16.48 8.68 18.43
N GLY A 522 15.74 7.60 18.15
CA GLY A 522 15.92 6.31 18.81
C GLY A 522 17.12 5.51 18.33
N PHE A 523 17.86 5.99 17.33
CA PHE A 523 18.97 5.28 16.70
C PHE A 523 20.26 6.08 16.75
N VAL A 524 21.38 5.35 16.71
CA VAL A 524 22.70 5.94 16.48
C VAL A 524 23.00 5.87 14.99
N TRP A 525 23.23 7.03 14.39
CA TRP A 525 23.57 7.19 12.98
C TRP A 525 25.06 7.46 12.81
N THR A 526 25.75 6.71 11.96
CA THR A 526 27.15 6.92 11.62
C THR A 526 27.33 6.90 10.11
N VAL A 527 28.15 7.84 9.60
CA VAL A 527 28.49 7.93 8.18
C VAL A 527 29.94 7.59 8.01
N GLN A 528 30.26 6.69 7.09
CA GLN A 528 31.63 6.33 6.72
C GLN A 528 31.92 6.74 5.28
N GLY A 529 33.16 7.18 5.02
CA GLY A 529 33.55 7.79 3.75
C GLY A 529 33.20 9.29 3.71
N ASN A 530 33.69 9.98 2.68
CA ASN A 530 33.43 11.42 2.53
C ASN A 530 32.16 11.65 1.68
N VAL A 531 31.02 11.05 2.12
CA VAL A 531 29.78 11.07 1.36
C VAL A 531 28.72 12.01 1.92
N GLY A 532 28.90 12.57 3.11
CA GLY A 532 27.97 13.52 3.72
C GLY A 532 27.83 13.37 5.22
N THR A 533 26.76 13.95 5.77
CA THR A 533 26.40 13.93 7.21
C THR A 533 24.93 13.60 7.37
N VAL A 534 24.56 13.05 8.54
CA VAL A 534 23.17 12.90 8.97
C VAL A 534 22.95 13.76 10.21
N GLU A 535 21.98 14.66 10.15
CA GLU A 535 21.54 15.49 11.26
C GLU A 535 20.00 15.50 11.28
N ASP A 536 19.40 15.24 12.43
CA ASP A 536 17.94 15.22 12.66
C ASP A 536 17.17 14.42 11.60
N GLY A 537 17.69 13.25 11.21
CA GLY A 537 17.09 12.40 10.18
C GLY A 537 17.26 12.90 8.75
N VAL A 538 18.02 13.96 8.53
CA VAL A 538 18.32 14.48 7.19
C VAL A 538 19.75 14.14 6.81
N PHE A 539 19.90 13.30 5.79
CA PHE A 539 21.19 13.07 5.17
C PHE A 539 21.48 14.19 4.17
N THR A 540 22.60 14.88 4.35
CA THR A 540 23.10 15.88 3.40
C THR A 540 24.31 15.29 2.69
N ALA A 541 24.20 15.08 1.38
CA ALA A 541 25.30 14.55 0.56
C ALA A 541 26.48 15.54 0.54
N SER A 542 27.71 15.02 0.52
CA SER A 542 28.90 15.84 0.38
C SER A 542 28.90 16.64 -0.94
N GLY A 543 29.69 17.70 -1.01
CA GLY A 543 29.93 18.45 -2.25
C GLY A 543 30.78 17.68 -3.28
N ASN A 544 31.37 16.55 -2.90
CA ASN A 544 32.25 15.76 -3.75
C ASN A 544 31.62 14.41 -4.10
N VAL A 545 31.86 13.96 -5.32
CA VAL A 545 31.53 12.61 -5.79
C VAL A 545 32.28 11.57 -4.98
N GLY A 546 31.65 10.51 -4.57
CA GLY A 546 32.27 9.47 -3.77
C GLY A 546 31.33 8.35 -3.37
N SER A 547 31.90 7.32 -2.77
CA SER A 547 31.16 6.19 -2.21
C SER A 547 31.52 6.02 -0.74
N GLY A 548 30.52 5.63 0.04
CA GLY A 548 30.63 5.39 1.48
C GLY A 548 29.44 4.59 1.98
N SER A 549 29.10 4.76 3.25
CA SER A 549 27.94 4.08 3.84
C SER A 549 27.35 4.88 4.98
N VAL A 550 26.07 4.63 5.23
CA VAL A 550 25.34 5.02 6.44
C VAL A 550 25.07 3.75 7.24
N THR A 551 25.45 3.76 8.52
CA THR A 551 25.14 2.69 9.46
C THR A 551 24.18 3.24 10.51
N VAL A 552 23.10 2.51 10.72
CA VAL A 552 22.07 2.78 11.73
C VAL A 552 22.13 1.66 12.75
N SER A 553 22.20 1.99 14.03
CA SER A 553 22.28 0.98 15.09
C SER A 553 21.43 1.32 16.30
N LEU A 554 20.96 0.27 16.97
CA LEU A 554 20.33 0.32 18.28
C LEU A 554 20.72 -0.94 19.06
N GLY A 555 21.38 -0.76 20.20
CA GLY A 555 21.94 -1.87 20.98
C GLY A 555 22.99 -2.65 20.18
N ARG A 556 22.76 -3.94 19.98
CA ARG A 556 23.66 -4.83 19.22
C ARG A 556 23.25 -5.00 17.74
N VAL A 557 22.11 -4.47 17.37
CA VAL A 557 21.58 -4.59 16.01
C VAL A 557 21.98 -3.39 15.19
N SER A 558 22.48 -3.63 14.00
CA SER A 558 22.87 -2.56 13.08
C SER A 558 22.59 -2.95 11.64
N VAL A 559 22.29 -1.97 10.81
CA VAL A 559 22.18 -2.10 9.37
C VAL A 559 23.07 -1.06 8.71
N THR A 560 23.83 -1.48 7.71
CA THR A 560 24.70 -0.61 6.93
C THR A 560 24.24 -0.62 5.49
N ILE A 561 23.98 0.57 4.94
CA ILE A 561 23.60 0.74 3.54
C ILE A 561 24.66 1.55 2.80
N PRO A 562 25.02 1.15 1.58
CA PRO A 562 25.95 1.90 0.76
C PRO A 562 25.33 3.24 0.32
N VAL A 563 26.18 4.25 0.27
CA VAL A 563 25.84 5.58 -0.23
C VAL A 563 26.76 5.91 -1.39
N THR A 564 26.17 6.35 -2.50
CA THR A 564 26.90 6.88 -3.65
C THR A 564 26.49 8.33 -3.88
N VAL A 565 27.47 9.23 -3.84
CA VAL A 565 27.28 10.63 -4.22
C VAL A 565 27.76 10.79 -5.65
N THR A 566 26.85 11.15 -6.54
CA THR A 566 27.13 11.42 -7.95
C THR A 566 27.33 12.91 -8.20
N ALA A 567 27.92 13.25 -9.34
CA ALA A 567 27.95 14.64 -9.77
C ALA A 567 26.50 15.16 -9.92
N ARG A 568 26.31 16.43 -9.54
CA ARG A 568 24.98 17.05 -9.68
C ARG A 568 24.67 17.28 -11.16
N ALA A 569 23.45 16.94 -11.57
CA ALA A 569 22.96 17.29 -12.89
C ALA A 569 22.94 18.81 -13.09
N LEU A 570 23.44 19.25 -14.22
CA LEU A 570 23.43 20.65 -14.63
C LEU A 570 22.01 21.13 -14.86
N ARG A 571 21.78 22.42 -14.58
CA ARG A 571 20.53 23.08 -14.91
C ARG A 571 20.77 24.23 -15.88
N THR A 572 20.39 24.06 -17.14
CA THR A 572 20.41 25.16 -18.11
C THR A 572 19.34 26.19 -17.73
N LEU A 573 19.77 27.43 -17.52
CA LEU A 573 18.90 28.58 -17.35
C LEU A 573 18.44 29.10 -18.69
N ASP A 574 19.39 29.27 -19.63
CA ASP A 574 19.12 29.69 -20.99
C ASP A 574 20.20 29.18 -21.95
N GLY A 575 19.81 28.57 -23.02
CA GLY A 575 20.71 28.19 -24.13
C GLY A 575 20.62 29.13 -25.32
N PHE A 576 19.75 30.17 -25.26
CA PHE A 576 19.49 31.14 -26.28
C PHE A 576 18.99 30.56 -27.63
N GLU A 577 18.55 29.30 -27.63
CA GLU A 577 18.11 28.57 -28.84
C GLU A 577 16.77 29.09 -29.41
N THR A 578 15.98 29.77 -28.59
CA THR A 578 14.68 30.33 -29.00
C THR A 578 14.86 31.82 -29.29
N SER A 579 14.39 32.26 -30.47
CA SER A 579 14.42 33.65 -30.81
C SER A 579 13.63 34.52 -29.83
N PHE A 580 14.22 35.63 -29.41
CA PHE A 580 13.62 36.61 -28.50
C PHE A 580 13.73 38.01 -29.07
N ALA A 581 12.83 38.87 -28.64
CA ALA A 581 12.88 40.30 -29.01
C ALA A 581 14.07 40.97 -28.31
N ALA A 582 14.75 41.87 -29.00
CA ALA A 582 15.87 42.59 -28.41
C ALA A 582 15.43 43.31 -27.13
N MET A 583 16.22 43.06 -26.06
CA MET A 583 16.02 43.69 -24.75
C MET A 583 16.96 44.86 -24.61
N THR A 584 16.39 46.04 -24.28
CA THR A 584 17.15 47.28 -24.09
C THR A 584 17.42 47.47 -22.59
N GLY A 585 18.67 47.69 -22.25
CA GLY A 585 19.14 48.04 -20.90
C GLY A 585 19.74 49.44 -20.84
N THR A 586 20.45 49.74 -19.76
CA THR A 586 21.22 50.99 -19.61
C THR A 586 22.52 50.84 -20.39
N ARG A 587 22.68 51.61 -21.47
CA ARG A 587 23.87 51.55 -22.34
C ARG A 587 24.20 50.12 -22.85
N ALA A 588 23.17 49.24 -22.90
CA ALA A 588 23.29 47.88 -23.34
C ALA A 588 22.06 47.43 -24.13
N MET A 589 22.26 46.48 -25.03
CA MET A 589 21.17 45.82 -25.77
C MET A 589 21.53 44.35 -25.95
N LEU A 590 20.65 43.45 -25.46
CA LEU A 590 20.76 42.01 -25.70
C LEU A 590 19.85 41.58 -26.82
N SER A 591 20.39 40.96 -27.85
CA SER A 591 19.66 40.53 -29.04
C SER A 591 19.96 39.07 -29.41
N TYR A 592 18.99 38.45 -30.07
CA TYR A 592 19.13 37.09 -30.60
C TYR A 592 20.14 37.11 -31.78
N ASN A 593 21.04 36.13 -31.75
CA ASN A 593 22.05 35.91 -32.77
C ASN A 593 22.02 34.49 -33.32
N ASN A 594 21.93 34.32 -34.62
CA ASN A 594 21.99 33.03 -35.32
C ASN A 594 23.15 32.95 -36.34
N ASP A 595 24.12 33.84 -36.23
CA ASP A 595 25.36 33.72 -36.97
C ASP A 595 26.20 32.60 -36.37
N MET A 596 26.32 31.46 -37.07
CA MET A 596 27.03 30.27 -36.61
C MET A 596 28.50 30.51 -36.28
N SER A 597 29.10 31.57 -36.77
CA SER A 597 30.47 31.97 -36.40
C SER A 597 30.56 32.56 -34.98
N ARG A 598 29.42 32.83 -34.38
CA ARG A 598 29.23 33.42 -33.05
C ARG A 598 28.26 32.61 -32.18
N VAL A 599 28.16 31.30 -32.43
CA VAL A 599 27.41 30.32 -31.66
C VAL A 599 28.41 29.30 -31.15
N HIS A 600 28.39 29.04 -29.85
CA HIS A 600 29.25 27.98 -29.20
C HIS A 600 28.53 26.63 -29.25
N ASN A 601 27.28 26.58 -28.83
CA ASN A 601 26.52 25.37 -28.81
C ASN A 601 25.10 25.56 -29.40
N GLY A 602 24.59 24.55 -30.11
CA GLY A 602 23.28 24.61 -30.76
C GLY A 602 23.25 25.45 -32.05
N PHE A 603 22.24 26.32 -32.20
CA PHE A 603 21.96 27.05 -33.43
C PHE A 603 21.91 28.58 -33.23
N ALA A 604 21.99 29.05 -31.97
CA ALA A 604 21.89 30.45 -31.65
C ALA A 604 22.66 30.81 -30.39
N SER A 605 22.93 32.10 -30.21
CA SER A 605 23.50 32.70 -29.01
C SER A 605 22.84 34.05 -28.74
N ALA A 606 23.19 34.68 -27.61
CA ALA A 606 22.77 36.08 -27.37
C ALA A 606 23.93 37.05 -27.64
N ARG A 607 23.70 38.10 -28.40
CA ARG A 607 24.62 39.22 -28.64
C ARG A 607 24.32 40.35 -27.64
N LEU A 608 25.31 40.70 -26.82
CA LEU A 608 25.24 41.86 -25.93
C LEU A 608 26.09 43.00 -26.49
N ASP A 609 25.43 43.97 -27.08
CA ASP A 609 26.03 45.28 -27.43
C ASP A 609 26.10 46.13 -26.17
N TYR A 610 27.22 46.79 -25.92
CA TYR A 610 27.42 47.61 -24.74
C TYR A 610 28.26 48.86 -24.99
N ALA A 611 28.02 49.88 -24.15
CA ALA A 611 28.89 51.09 -24.13
C ALA A 611 29.22 51.44 -22.69
N THR A 612 30.52 51.66 -22.41
CA THR A 612 31.06 51.99 -21.10
C THR A 612 31.86 53.29 -21.11
N GLY A 613 32.41 53.74 -19.96
CA GLY A 613 33.28 54.88 -19.81
C GLY A 613 32.69 56.00 -18.99
N SER A 614 32.99 57.28 -19.38
CA SER A 614 32.58 58.50 -18.62
C SER A 614 31.05 58.64 -18.42
N GLY A 615 30.27 57.92 -19.25
CA GLY A 615 28.79 57.85 -19.16
C GLY A 615 28.27 56.80 -18.17
N GLY A 616 29.13 56.00 -17.53
CA GLY A 616 28.77 54.90 -16.62
C GLY A 616 28.84 53.51 -17.25
N ASP A 617 28.48 52.53 -16.46
CA ASP A 617 28.50 51.12 -16.81
C ASP A 617 27.30 50.74 -17.69
N ALA A 618 27.50 49.69 -18.50
CA ALA A 618 26.44 49.07 -19.25
C ALA A 618 25.73 48.04 -18.36
N TYR A 619 24.39 47.99 -18.43
CA TYR A 619 23.60 47.04 -17.67
C TYR A 619 22.47 46.49 -18.53
N ILE A 620 22.28 45.16 -18.46
CA ILE A 620 21.12 44.48 -19.06
C ILE A 620 20.40 43.67 -18.00
N GLY A 621 19.08 43.85 -17.83
CA GLY A 621 18.24 43.08 -16.91
C GLY A 621 17.97 41.68 -17.44
N MET A 622 18.04 40.72 -16.58
CA MET A 622 17.70 39.30 -16.79
C MET A 622 17.00 38.81 -15.54
N GLN A 623 16.18 37.77 -15.65
CA GLN A 623 15.48 37.22 -14.49
C GLN A 623 15.59 35.69 -14.48
N TYR A 624 16.52 35.19 -13.70
CA TYR A 624 16.71 33.75 -13.52
C TYR A 624 16.72 33.38 -12.02
N ALA A 625 15.87 32.43 -11.63
CA ALA A 625 15.88 31.86 -10.28
C ALA A 625 17.10 30.93 -10.11
N VAL A 626 17.79 31.07 -8.98
CA VAL A 626 18.85 30.17 -8.54
C VAL A 626 18.34 29.35 -7.37
N PRO A 627 17.98 28.07 -7.57
CA PRO A 627 17.63 27.20 -6.46
C PRO A 627 18.79 27.05 -5.47
N SER A 628 18.47 26.94 -4.17
CA SER A 628 19.43 26.91 -3.07
C SER A 628 20.46 25.74 -3.13
N ASN A 629 20.22 24.81 -4.03
CA ASN A 629 21.08 23.66 -4.25
C ASN A 629 22.05 23.82 -5.44
N TYR A 630 22.19 25.03 -5.96
CA TYR A 630 23.20 25.43 -6.96
C TYR A 630 23.97 26.62 -6.41
N ASP A 631 25.27 26.63 -6.61
CA ASP A 631 26.15 27.68 -6.10
C ASP A 631 27.02 28.37 -7.18
N GLN A 632 26.97 27.90 -8.41
CA GLN A 632 27.73 28.41 -9.51
C GLN A 632 26.90 28.59 -10.78
N LEU A 633 27.20 29.64 -11.55
CA LEU A 633 26.78 29.84 -12.93
C LEU A 633 27.96 29.65 -13.87
N ASN A 634 27.84 28.77 -14.83
CA ASN A 634 28.76 28.57 -15.93
C ASN A 634 28.13 29.06 -17.22
N PHE A 635 28.88 29.82 -18.02
CA PHE A 635 28.38 30.30 -19.30
C PHE A 635 29.52 30.62 -20.25
N TRP A 636 29.29 30.39 -21.52
CA TRP A 636 30.24 30.71 -22.56
C TRP A 636 30.14 32.17 -22.96
N VAL A 637 31.29 32.83 -23.12
CA VAL A 637 31.42 34.24 -23.60
C VAL A 637 32.40 34.29 -24.75
N TYR A 638 31.94 34.81 -25.89
CA TYR A 638 32.81 35.23 -26.99
C TYR A 638 33.32 36.65 -26.69
N GLY A 639 34.56 36.75 -26.25
CA GLY A 639 35.13 37.98 -25.81
C GLY A 639 35.60 38.88 -26.97
N ASP A 640 35.68 40.16 -26.71
CA ASP A 640 36.04 41.23 -27.65
C ASP A 640 37.47 41.79 -27.40
N ASN A 641 38.18 41.24 -26.43
CA ASN A 641 39.52 41.68 -26.00
C ASN A 641 39.55 43.15 -25.55
N SER A 642 38.42 43.67 -25.04
CA SER A 642 38.31 45.07 -24.59
C SER A 642 38.99 45.34 -23.24
N GLY A 643 39.18 44.31 -22.44
CA GLY A 643 39.67 44.42 -21.06
C GLY A 643 38.57 44.91 -20.07
N ALA A 644 37.35 45.15 -20.52
CA ALA A 644 36.23 45.51 -19.68
C ALA A 644 35.94 44.42 -18.65
N GLN A 645 35.35 44.77 -17.51
CA GLN A 645 34.95 43.83 -16.48
C GLN A 645 33.49 43.40 -16.70
N LEU A 646 33.27 42.13 -16.75
CA LEU A 646 31.94 41.52 -16.77
C LEU A 646 31.54 41.06 -15.35
N ALA A 647 30.33 41.40 -14.91
CA ALA A 647 29.79 40.94 -13.64
C ALA A 647 28.30 40.54 -13.76
N LEU A 648 27.86 39.59 -12.94
CA LEU A 648 26.45 39.31 -12.75
C LEU A 648 25.88 40.24 -11.69
N VAL A 649 24.62 40.59 -11.86
CA VAL A 649 23.83 41.26 -10.83
C VAL A 649 22.87 40.23 -10.21
N THR A 650 22.97 40.06 -8.91
CA THR A 650 22.15 39.11 -8.14
C THR A 650 21.34 39.84 -7.09
N ASP A 651 20.42 39.15 -6.45
CA ASP A 651 19.68 39.68 -5.28
C ASP A 651 20.59 39.97 -4.05
N THR A 652 21.79 39.41 -4.01
CA THR A 652 22.80 39.68 -2.96
C THR A 652 23.85 40.73 -3.36
N GLY A 653 23.82 41.24 -4.62
CA GLY A 653 24.74 42.22 -5.12
C GLY A 653 25.48 41.82 -6.41
N TYR A 654 26.60 42.50 -6.67
CA TYR A 654 27.41 42.24 -7.87
C TYR A 654 28.38 41.12 -7.64
N VAL A 655 28.43 40.14 -8.59
CA VAL A 655 29.39 39.02 -8.57
C VAL A 655 30.28 39.10 -9.80
N ASN A 656 31.58 39.30 -9.62
CA ASN A 656 32.53 39.43 -10.71
C ASN A 656 32.66 38.15 -11.53
N ALA A 657 32.41 38.22 -12.85
CA ALA A 657 32.59 37.15 -13.80
C ALA A 657 33.97 37.17 -14.49
N GLY A 658 34.70 38.28 -14.41
CA GLY A 658 36.08 38.40 -14.92
C GLY A 658 36.25 39.46 -16.02
N ALA A 659 37.51 39.64 -16.42
CA ALA A 659 37.86 40.61 -17.46
C ALA A 659 37.72 40.03 -18.87
N LEU A 660 37.20 40.80 -19.77
CA LEU A 660 37.05 40.53 -21.22
C LEU A 660 38.38 40.75 -21.98
N ASN A 661 39.48 40.19 -21.48
CA ASN A 661 40.83 40.29 -22.02
C ASN A 661 41.20 39.13 -22.97
N PHE A 662 40.20 38.54 -23.63
CA PHE A 662 40.36 37.45 -24.56
C PHE A 662 39.46 37.68 -25.81
N SER A 663 39.84 37.03 -26.91
CA SER A 663 39.06 36.98 -28.15
C SER A 663 38.71 35.55 -28.44
N GLY A 664 37.48 35.29 -28.85
CA GLY A 664 36.95 33.93 -29.03
C GLY A 664 36.17 33.44 -27.82
N TRP A 665 35.67 32.20 -27.90
CA TRP A 665 34.89 31.56 -26.86
C TRP A 665 35.76 31.20 -25.63
N LYS A 666 35.22 31.51 -24.43
CA LYS A 666 35.80 31.12 -23.14
C LYS A 666 34.68 30.81 -22.16
N LEU A 667 34.81 29.72 -21.45
CA LEU A 667 33.89 29.37 -20.36
C LEU A 667 34.23 30.22 -19.13
N LEU A 668 33.23 30.91 -18.60
CA LEU A 668 33.34 31.62 -17.33
C LEU A 668 32.50 30.89 -16.28
N THR A 669 33.09 30.71 -15.10
CA THR A 669 32.41 30.16 -13.92
C THR A 669 32.37 31.22 -12.83
N VAL A 670 31.16 31.46 -12.33
CA VAL A 670 30.89 32.49 -11.32
C VAL A 670 30.29 31.82 -10.09
N ASN A 671 30.91 32.00 -8.94
CA ASN A 671 30.36 31.52 -7.66
C ASN A 671 29.23 32.48 -7.22
N LEU A 672 28.01 31.97 -7.12
CA LEU A 672 26.83 32.75 -6.77
C LEU A 672 26.64 32.90 -5.25
N GLY A 673 27.37 32.16 -4.43
CA GLY A 673 27.26 32.18 -2.96
C GLY A 673 25.84 31.80 -2.52
N THR A 674 25.17 32.70 -1.80
CA THR A 674 23.82 32.52 -1.28
C THR A 674 22.75 33.20 -2.15
N ALA A 675 23.07 33.66 -3.36
CA ALA A 675 22.12 34.32 -4.24
C ALA A 675 20.96 33.38 -4.64
N SER A 676 19.75 33.87 -4.56
CA SER A 676 18.54 33.16 -4.95
C SER A 676 18.05 33.54 -6.36
N SER A 677 18.60 34.60 -6.93
CA SER A 677 18.27 35.03 -8.29
C SER A 677 19.40 35.81 -8.94
N ILE A 678 19.47 35.70 -10.27
CA ILE A 678 20.29 36.56 -11.15
C ILE A 678 19.34 37.54 -11.77
N THR A 679 19.57 38.84 -11.56
CA THR A 679 18.71 39.93 -11.98
C THR A 679 19.26 40.70 -13.19
N GLY A 680 20.52 40.44 -13.59
CA GLY A 680 21.10 41.06 -14.79
C GLY A 680 22.58 40.78 -14.95
N MET A 681 23.16 41.42 -15.96
CA MET A 681 24.60 41.53 -16.21
C MET A 681 25.02 42.99 -16.36
N THR A 682 26.25 43.27 -15.98
CA THR A 682 26.86 44.57 -16.16
C THR A 682 28.26 44.44 -16.78
N VAL A 683 28.59 45.39 -17.68
CA VAL A 683 29.92 45.55 -18.23
C VAL A 683 30.43 46.93 -17.84
N SER A 684 31.62 46.97 -17.19
CA SER A 684 32.22 48.20 -16.70
C SER A 684 33.62 48.39 -17.27
N SER A 685 34.00 49.66 -17.53
CA SER A 685 35.36 50.04 -17.92
C SER A 685 35.55 51.54 -17.64
N VAL A 686 36.81 51.88 -17.27
CA VAL A 686 37.26 53.32 -17.13
C VAL A 686 37.42 54.01 -18.50
N SER A 687 37.55 53.20 -19.55
CA SER A 687 37.68 53.73 -20.94
C SER A 687 36.33 53.81 -21.62
N ASP A 688 36.13 54.81 -22.51
CA ASP A 688 35.00 54.87 -23.36
C ASP A 688 35.08 53.76 -24.42
N LEU A 689 34.24 52.71 -24.26
CA LEU A 689 34.16 51.58 -25.16
C LEU A 689 32.78 51.43 -25.75
N ILE A 690 32.70 51.10 -27.04
CA ILE A 690 31.47 50.62 -27.71
C ILE A 690 31.85 49.29 -28.36
N SER A 691 31.30 48.22 -27.90
CA SER A 691 31.67 46.87 -28.34
C SER A 691 30.50 45.89 -28.19
N ALA A 692 30.76 44.65 -28.58
CA ALA A 692 29.79 43.55 -28.42
C ALA A 692 30.49 42.24 -28.02
N ILE A 693 29.86 41.53 -27.10
CA ILE A 693 30.23 40.15 -26.75
C ILE A 693 29.05 39.22 -27.09
N TYR A 694 29.29 37.91 -27.12
CA TYR A 694 28.21 36.94 -27.30
C TYR A 694 28.20 36.01 -26.10
N LEU A 695 27.00 35.63 -25.67
CA LEU A 695 26.73 34.76 -24.54
C LEU A 695 26.06 33.49 -25.04
N ASP A 696 26.45 32.36 -24.47
CA ASP A 696 25.86 31.06 -24.79
C ASP A 696 25.83 30.18 -23.58
N GLN A 697 24.81 29.29 -23.48
CA GLN A 697 24.68 28.26 -22.45
C GLN A 697 24.87 28.76 -21.01
N LEU A 698 23.88 29.45 -20.47
CA LEU A 698 23.83 29.76 -19.04
C LEU A 698 23.43 28.49 -18.26
N VAL A 699 24.35 27.91 -17.48
CA VAL A 699 24.15 26.62 -16.80
C VAL A 699 24.53 26.73 -15.34
N LEU A 700 23.61 26.37 -14.46
CA LEU A 700 23.88 26.24 -13.02
C LEU A 700 24.56 24.90 -12.71
N SER A 701 25.56 24.95 -11.80
CA SER A 701 26.22 23.78 -11.22
C SER A 701 26.36 23.93 -9.71
N TYR A 702 26.75 22.83 -9.07
CA TYR A 702 27.10 22.80 -7.65
C TYR A 702 28.54 22.28 -7.48
N GLY A 703 29.41 23.07 -6.83
CA GLY A 703 30.73 22.60 -6.37
C GLY A 703 31.78 22.32 -7.42
N GLY A 704 31.74 22.94 -8.59
CA GLY A 704 32.81 22.81 -9.62
C GLY A 704 32.34 23.03 -11.04
N LEU A 705 33.31 23.16 -11.96
CA LEU A 705 33.06 23.22 -13.39
C LEU A 705 32.29 21.97 -13.82
N ALA A 706 31.12 22.16 -14.35
CA ALA A 706 30.43 21.09 -15.01
C ALA A 706 30.79 21.16 -16.49
N ASP A 707 31.63 20.24 -16.91
CA ASP A 707 31.77 19.95 -18.29
C ASP A 707 30.45 19.39 -18.88
N THR A 708 29.98 20.00 -19.95
CA THR A 708 28.76 19.61 -20.65
C THR A 708 29.02 18.99 -22.00
N THR A 709 30.28 18.88 -22.40
CA THR A 709 30.67 18.34 -23.68
C THR A 709 31.02 16.87 -23.54
N ALA A 710 30.58 16.06 -24.49
CA ALA A 710 30.92 14.66 -24.52
C ALA A 710 32.21 14.42 -25.31
N PRO A 711 33.02 13.41 -24.93
CA PRO A 711 34.26 13.10 -25.63
C PRO A 711 34.03 12.91 -27.14
N LYS A 712 34.94 13.42 -27.94
CA LYS A 712 34.93 13.24 -29.37
C LYS A 712 35.66 11.94 -29.73
N ILE A 713 34.99 11.04 -30.44
CA ILE A 713 35.54 9.76 -30.91
C ILE A 713 35.70 9.79 -32.41
N THR A 714 36.90 9.44 -32.89
CA THR A 714 37.12 9.18 -34.32
C THR A 714 37.54 7.72 -34.52
N LEU A 715 37.00 7.02 -35.55
CA LEU A 715 37.30 5.64 -35.85
C LEU A 715 37.57 5.48 -37.35
N ARG A 716 38.58 4.68 -37.67
CA ARG A 716 38.92 4.30 -39.06
C ARG A 716 39.27 2.81 -39.13
N TYR A 717 38.60 2.09 -39.99
CA TYR A 717 38.91 0.70 -40.28
C TYR A 717 40.06 0.62 -41.30
N ASP A 718 41.05 -0.20 -41.04
CA ASP A 718 42.11 -0.58 -41.94
C ASP A 718 41.95 -2.06 -42.32
N ALA A 719 41.53 -2.30 -43.57
CA ALA A 719 41.31 -3.64 -44.08
C ALA A 719 42.62 -4.43 -44.25
N ALA A 720 43.75 -3.77 -44.44
CA ALA A 720 45.04 -4.44 -44.64
C ALA A 720 45.59 -5.05 -43.32
N SER A 721 45.41 -4.36 -42.22
CA SER A 721 45.80 -4.83 -40.90
C SER A 721 44.70 -5.51 -40.14
N ASN A 722 43.46 -5.56 -40.68
CA ASN A 722 42.24 -6.02 -40.03
C ASN A 722 42.11 -5.42 -38.61
N SER A 723 42.22 -4.09 -38.52
CA SER A 723 42.17 -3.39 -37.26
C SER A 723 41.38 -2.08 -37.40
N VAL A 724 40.90 -1.54 -36.25
CA VAL A 724 40.34 -0.22 -36.21
C VAL A 724 41.28 0.67 -35.41
N THR A 725 41.64 1.80 -35.96
CA THR A 725 42.41 2.84 -35.29
C THR A 725 41.53 4.08 -35.09
N GLY A 726 41.81 4.87 -34.05
CA GLY A 726 41.05 6.04 -33.78
C GLY A 726 41.66 6.94 -32.73
N SER A 727 40.91 7.95 -32.35
CA SER A 727 41.23 8.81 -31.22
C SER A 727 39.99 9.09 -30.36
N VAL A 728 40.25 9.28 -29.07
CA VAL A 728 39.26 9.77 -28.13
C VAL A 728 39.89 10.98 -27.45
N SER A 729 39.19 12.09 -27.44
CA SER A 729 39.65 13.32 -26.78
C SER A 729 38.43 14.13 -26.30
N ASP A 730 38.62 14.85 -25.25
CA ASP A 730 37.64 15.74 -24.65
C ASP A 730 38.21 17.15 -24.52
N ASP A 731 37.38 18.17 -24.49
CA ASP A 731 37.83 19.57 -24.42
C ASP A 731 38.25 19.97 -23.01
N THR A 732 37.75 19.30 -21.97
CA THR A 732 38.14 19.49 -20.57
C THR A 732 39.18 18.48 -20.15
N ASP A 733 38.98 17.18 -20.35
CA ASP A 733 39.86 16.09 -19.97
C ASP A 733 41.02 15.84 -20.97
N GLY A 734 40.98 16.47 -22.14
CA GLY A 734 41.95 16.24 -23.21
C GLY A 734 41.98 14.80 -23.69
N ALA A 735 43.13 14.15 -23.64
CA ALA A 735 43.25 12.73 -23.98
C ALA A 735 43.04 11.79 -22.78
N ALA A 736 42.88 12.32 -21.56
CA ALA A 736 42.77 11.52 -20.35
C ALA A 736 41.33 11.08 -20.02
N VAL A 737 40.54 10.76 -21.03
CA VAL A 737 39.16 10.31 -20.87
C VAL A 737 39.10 9.00 -20.05
N PRO A 738 38.43 8.98 -18.90
CA PRO A 738 38.54 7.88 -17.94
C PRO A 738 37.85 6.59 -18.38
N THR A 739 36.86 6.69 -19.21
CA THR A 739 36.10 5.52 -19.65
C THR A 739 36.13 5.37 -21.18
N VAL A 740 36.72 4.27 -21.65
CA VAL A 740 36.64 3.85 -23.05
C VAL A 740 36.27 2.36 -23.08
N ARG A 741 35.14 2.05 -23.70
CA ARG A 741 34.66 0.66 -23.85
C ARG A 741 34.47 0.34 -25.33
N VAL A 742 34.92 -0.82 -25.74
CA VAL A 742 34.82 -1.29 -27.10
C VAL A 742 33.87 -2.49 -27.16
N SER A 743 33.04 -2.53 -28.17
CA SER A 743 32.22 -3.70 -28.51
C SER A 743 32.37 -4.09 -29.95
N PHE A 744 32.30 -5.40 -30.20
CA PHE A 744 32.30 -6.03 -31.53
C PHE A 744 30.98 -6.80 -31.70
N ASP A 745 30.17 -6.42 -32.65
CA ASP A 745 28.79 -6.92 -32.81
C ASP A 745 27.96 -6.91 -31.53
N GLY A 746 28.06 -5.79 -30.77
CA GLY A 746 27.33 -5.60 -29.52
C GLY A 746 27.87 -6.36 -28.31
N LYS A 747 28.87 -7.20 -28.46
CA LYS A 747 29.56 -7.93 -27.36
C LYS A 747 30.80 -7.19 -26.93
N SER A 748 31.04 -7.15 -25.64
CA SER A 748 32.26 -6.52 -25.06
C SER A 748 33.50 -7.10 -25.73
N HIS A 749 34.39 -6.23 -26.19
CA HIS A 749 35.63 -6.60 -26.89
C HIS A 749 36.81 -6.07 -26.11
N SER A 750 37.71 -6.96 -25.65
CA SER A 750 38.84 -6.61 -24.79
C SER A 750 40.17 -6.44 -25.53
N SER A 751 40.23 -6.82 -26.84
CA SER A 751 41.45 -6.72 -27.62
C SER A 751 41.61 -5.31 -28.18
N TYR A 752 41.82 -4.34 -27.32
CA TYR A 752 42.12 -2.95 -27.69
C TYR A 752 43.09 -2.30 -26.73
N THR A 753 43.75 -1.26 -27.21
CA THR A 753 44.60 -0.39 -26.41
C THR A 753 44.14 1.04 -26.55
N TYR A 754 44.04 1.73 -25.41
CA TYR A 754 43.75 3.17 -25.32
C TYR A 754 44.91 3.85 -24.58
N ASN A 755 45.52 4.83 -25.23
CA ASN A 755 46.60 5.59 -24.64
C ASN A 755 46.08 6.94 -24.10
N GLN A 756 45.92 7.04 -22.80
CA GLN A 756 45.40 8.25 -22.15
C GLN A 756 46.35 9.46 -22.27
N ALA A 757 47.63 9.28 -22.62
CA ALA A 757 48.53 10.41 -22.78
C ALA A 757 48.33 11.20 -24.07
N ASN A 758 47.82 10.54 -25.13
CA ASN A 758 47.65 11.15 -26.44
C ASN A 758 46.30 10.83 -27.10
N GLY A 759 45.43 10.13 -26.42
CA GLY A 759 44.06 9.80 -26.88
C GLY A 759 44.02 8.72 -28.01
N THR A 760 45.09 8.07 -28.35
CA THR A 760 45.08 7.09 -29.43
C THR A 760 44.41 5.80 -29.01
N LEU A 761 43.54 5.29 -29.89
CA LEU A 761 42.82 4.05 -29.75
C LEU A 761 43.18 3.07 -30.86
N SER A 762 43.55 1.85 -30.51
CA SER A 762 43.80 0.76 -31.44
C SER A 762 43.04 -0.48 -31.04
N ILE A 763 42.27 -1.06 -31.97
CA ILE A 763 41.40 -2.20 -31.76
C ILE A 763 41.78 -3.31 -32.71
N ALA A 764 42.25 -4.43 -32.17
CA ALA A 764 42.51 -5.63 -32.96
C ALA A 764 41.21 -6.40 -33.19
N LEU A 765 40.93 -6.72 -34.45
CA LEU A 765 39.69 -7.43 -34.79
C LEU A 765 39.90 -8.96 -34.81
N PRO A 766 38.85 -9.75 -34.61
CA PRO A 766 38.90 -11.18 -34.89
C PRO A 766 39.29 -11.48 -36.34
N ILE A 767 39.70 -12.72 -36.61
CA ILE A 767 40.01 -13.14 -37.97
C ILE A 767 38.82 -12.89 -38.87
N ALA A 768 39.06 -12.27 -40.05
CA ALA A 768 38.00 -11.94 -40.99
C ALA A 768 37.31 -13.23 -41.51
N ASP A 769 36.02 -13.29 -41.36
CA ASP A 769 35.16 -14.42 -41.83
C ASP A 769 34.43 -14.10 -43.12
N GLY A 770 34.75 -12.96 -43.75
CA GLY A 770 34.14 -12.52 -44.99
C GLY A 770 32.79 -11.81 -44.81
N ALA A 771 32.35 -11.61 -43.56
CA ALA A 771 31.11 -10.88 -43.25
C ALA A 771 31.39 -9.43 -42.81
N GLN A 772 30.39 -8.58 -42.91
CA GLN A 772 30.45 -7.25 -42.38
C GLN A 772 30.06 -7.27 -40.88
N HIS A 773 30.88 -6.67 -40.04
CA HIS A 773 30.72 -6.56 -38.62
C HIS A 773 30.66 -5.09 -38.21
N ARG A 774 30.32 -4.81 -36.96
CA ARG A 774 30.30 -3.47 -36.39
C ARG A 774 31.18 -3.39 -35.13
N VAL A 775 32.10 -2.46 -35.14
CA VAL A 775 32.85 -2.05 -33.98
C VAL A 775 32.20 -0.78 -33.44
N SER A 776 31.87 -0.75 -32.15
CA SER A 776 31.35 0.45 -31.47
C SER A 776 32.26 0.78 -30.31
N VAL A 777 32.46 2.06 -30.07
CA VAL A 777 33.23 2.60 -28.97
C VAL A 777 32.33 3.58 -28.21
N VAL A 778 32.30 3.41 -26.90
CA VAL A 778 31.68 4.36 -25.95
C VAL A 778 32.79 4.99 -25.13
N ALA A 779 32.82 6.30 -25.06
CA ALA A 779 33.73 7.05 -24.20
C ALA A 779 32.95 7.93 -23.22
N GLY A 780 33.43 8.01 -21.99
CA GLY A 780 32.86 8.85 -20.94
C GLY A 780 33.97 9.68 -20.28
N ASP A 781 33.73 10.98 -20.15
CA ASP A 781 34.63 11.92 -19.46
C ASP A 781 34.50 11.82 -17.93
N ALA A 782 35.29 12.61 -17.21
CA ALA A 782 35.23 12.67 -15.75
C ALA A 782 33.94 13.34 -15.22
N SER A 783 33.26 14.11 -16.05
CA SER A 783 32.01 14.79 -15.71
C SER A 783 30.76 13.93 -15.98
N GLY A 784 30.97 12.73 -16.60
CA GLY A 784 29.89 11.77 -16.88
C GLY A 784 29.19 11.96 -18.24
N ASN A 785 29.70 12.86 -19.11
CA ASN A 785 29.16 12.98 -20.46
C ASN A 785 29.66 11.82 -21.31
N LEU A 786 28.76 11.21 -22.09
CA LEU A 786 29.02 10.02 -22.87
C LEU A 786 28.89 10.30 -24.36
N SER A 787 29.84 9.75 -25.14
CA SER A 787 29.74 9.70 -26.58
C SER A 787 29.86 8.27 -27.09
N ARG A 788 29.38 8.06 -28.32
CA ARG A 788 29.50 6.78 -29.01
C ARG A 788 29.85 7.01 -30.49
N ALA A 789 30.74 6.21 -30.98
CA ALA A 789 31.03 6.11 -32.40
C ALA A 789 31.09 4.64 -32.84
N GLY A 790 30.75 4.39 -34.09
CA GLY A 790 30.81 3.04 -34.63
C GLY A 790 31.30 3.05 -36.06
N VAL A 791 32.05 2.00 -36.43
CA VAL A 791 32.52 1.79 -37.77
C VAL A 791 32.15 0.38 -38.24
N SER A 792 31.72 0.24 -39.47
CA SER A 792 31.53 -1.08 -40.12
C SER A 792 32.85 -1.59 -40.59
N VAL A 793 33.11 -2.88 -40.31
CA VAL A 793 34.35 -3.57 -40.68
C VAL A 793 34.05 -4.84 -41.47
N GLY A 794 34.94 -5.26 -42.36
CA GLY A 794 34.71 -6.36 -43.31
C GLY A 794 33.96 -5.92 -44.57
N THR A 795 33.49 -6.88 -45.36
CA THR A 795 32.79 -6.62 -46.63
C THR A 795 31.28 -6.75 -46.47
N ALA A 796 30.51 -5.81 -47.03
CA ALA A 796 29.07 -5.91 -47.04
C ALA A 796 28.59 -7.15 -47.77
N SER A 797 27.69 -7.93 -47.22
CA SER A 797 27.10 -9.10 -47.84
C SER A 797 26.16 -8.70 -48.97
N THR A 798 26.35 -9.20 -50.14
CA THR A 798 25.43 -9.01 -51.28
C THR A 798 24.22 -9.95 -51.22
N THR A 799 24.25 -10.94 -50.33
CA THR A 799 23.15 -11.92 -50.16
C THR A 799 22.21 -11.42 -49.07
N PRO A 800 20.90 -11.24 -49.36
CA PRO A 800 19.95 -10.77 -48.37
C PRO A 800 19.76 -11.77 -47.21
N ALA A 801 19.64 -11.24 -45.99
CA ALA A 801 19.51 -12.07 -44.79
C ALA A 801 18.20 -12.89 -44.77
N PHE A 802 17.14 -12.32 -45.35
CA PHE A 802 15.85 -12.95 -45.56
C PHE A 802 15.33 -12.66 -46.98
N ALA A 803 14.37 -13.44 -47.46
CA ALA A 803 13.90 -13.35 -48.84
C ALA A 803 13.33 -11.98 -49.24
N ASP A 804 12.76 -11.25 -48.25
CA ASP A 804 12.16 -9.93 -48.39
C ASP A 804 13.12 -8.76 -48.07
N MET A 805 14.41 -9.03 -47.93
CA MET A 805 15.43 -8.02 -47.64
C MET A 805 16.26 -7.62 -48.85
N HIS A 806 15.93 -8.11 -50.03
CA HIS A 806 16.67 -7.77 -51.25
C HIS A 806 16.57 -6.28 -51.54
N GLU A 807 17.70 -5.61 -51.67
CA GLU A 807 17.82 -4.14 -51.85
C GLU A 807 17.15 -3.28 -50.75
N HIS A 808 16.72 -3.87 -49.64
CA HIS A 808 16.10 -3.12 -48.56
C HIS A 808 17.16 -2.37 -47.76
N TRP A 809 16.93 -1.07 -47.48
CA TRP A 809 17.85 -0.16 -46.78
C TRP A 809 18.36 -0.68 -45.43
N ALA A 810 17.57 -1.52 -44.74
CA ALA A 810 17.90 -2.08 -43.42
C ALA A 810 18.56 -3.45 -43.50
N ASN A 811 18.96 -3.95 -44.72
CA ASN A 811 19.48 -5.30 -44.87
C ASN A 811 20.67 -5.59 -43.94
N ASP A 812 21.63 -4.68 -43.81
CA ASP A 812 22.80 -4.88 -42.95
C ASP A 812 22.43 -5.00 -41.46
N ALA A 813 21.51 -4.18 -41.01
CA ALA A 813 20.98 -4.23 -39.64
C ALA A 813 20.25 -5.56 -39.38
N VAL A 814 19.42 -5.98 -40.32
CA VAL A 814 18.69 -7.27 -40.25
C VAL A 814 19.63 -8.46 -40.33
N ALA A 815 20.65 -8.40 -41.17
CA ALA A 815 21.68 -9.44 -41.25
C ALA A 815 22.46 -9.57 -39.93
N TYR A 816 22.76 -8.44 -39.28
CA TYR A 816 23.32 -8.42 -37.92
C TYR A 816 22.40 -9.12 -36.91
N LEU A 817 21.11 -8.75 -36.84
CA LEU A 817 20.17 -9.38 -35.92
C LEU A 817 20.04 -10.90 -36.13
N LYS A 818 20.11 -11.35 -37.38
CA LYS A 818 20.08 -12.78 -37.73
C LYS A 818 21.32 -13.51 -37.26
N ARG A 819 22.52 -12.99 -37.57
CA ARG A 819 23.80 -13.59 -37.15
C ARG A 819 23.96 -13.63 -35.62
N SER A 820 23.50 -12.61 -34.96
CA SER A 820 23.54 -12.51 -33.47
C SER A 820 22.44 -13.32 -32.78
N GLY A 821 21.58 -14.02 -33.50
CA GLY A 821 20.50 -14.84 -32.97
C GLY A 821 19.33 -14.00 -32.33
N ILE A 822 19.32 -12.68 -32.57
CA ILE A 822 18.32 -11.78 -32.03
C ILE A 822 16.99 -11.95 -32.73
N SER A 823 17.02 -12.11 -34.07
CA SER A 823 15.84 -12.37 -34.89
C SER A 823 16.07 -13.48 -35.90
N ASN A 824 15.20 -14.49 -35.89
CA ASN A 824 15.22 -15.59 -36.85
C ASN A 824 14.21 -15.39 -38.00
N GLY A 825 13.45 -14.29 -38.03
CA GLY A 825 12.36 -14.06 -38.95
C GLY A 825 11.19 -15.03 -38.75
N SER A 826 10.31 -15.08 -39.72
CA SER A 826 9.19 -16.03 -39.77
C SER A 826 9.05 -16.58 -41.18
N ASN A 827 9.07 -17.93 -41.36
CA ASN A 827 8.93 -18.60 -42.64
C ASN A 827 9.90 -18.10 -43.74
N GLY A 828 11.12 -17.69 -43.35
CA GLY A 828 12.12 -17.18 -44.29
C GLY A 828 12.01 -15.69 -44.63
N TYR A 829 11.08 -14.98 -43.98
CA TYR A 829 10.84 -13.55 -44.19
C TYR A 829 11.11 -12.75 -42.87
N PHE A 830 11.56 -11.51 -42.98
CA PHE A 830 11.75 -10.58 -41.87
C PHE A 830 10.54 -9.67 -41.66
N LEU A 831 9.80 -9.37 -42.71
CA LEU A 831 8.66 -8.43 -42.76
C LEU A 831 9.07 -7.02 -42.37
N PRO A 832 10.05 -6.39 -43.07
CA PRO A 832 10.72 -5.17 -42.63
C PRO A 832 9.79 -3.97 -42.45
N ASP A 833 8.77 -3.82 -43.29
CA ASP A 833 7.87 -2.65 -43.30
C ASP A 833 6.63 -2.81 -42.41
N THR A 834 6.46 -3.99 -41.76
CA THR A 834 5.38 -4.18 -40.82
C THR A 834 5.70 -3.52 -39.48
N ASN A 835 4.67 -2.94 -38.84
CA ASN A 835 4.82 -2.39 -37.50
C ASN A 835 5.08 -3.53 -36.50
N ILE A 836 5.96 -3.27 -35.53
CA ILE A 836 6.30 -4.22 -34.49
C ILE A 836 5.35 -4.08 -33.29
N SER A 837 4.85 -5.19 -32.78
CA SER A 837 4.07 -5.20 -31.57
C SER A 837 4.94 -5.07 -30.31
N ARG A 838 4.35 -4.66 -29.18
CA ARG A 838 5.07 -4.49 -27.90
C ARG A 838 5.68 -5.81 -27.42
N GLN A 839 4.98 -6.95 -27.60
CA GLN A 839 5.51 -8.26 -27.22
C GLN A 839 6.68 -8.70 -28.12
N GLU A 840 6.61 -8.44 -29.43
CA GLU A 840 7.73 -8.72 -30.34
C GLU A 840 8.96 -7.88 -30.01
N PHE A 841 8.75 -6.58 -29.72
CA PHE A 841 9.85 -5.70 -29.36
C PHE A 841 10.50 -6.14 -28.03
N ALA A 842 9.71 -6.53 -27.04
CA ALA A 842 10.23 -7.07 -25.78
C ALA A 842 11.11 -8.32 -25.99
N VAL A 843 10.72 -9.21 -26.89
CA VAL A 843 11.51 -10.41 -27.21
C VAL A 843 12.81 -10.05 -27.94
N LEU A 844 12.75 -9.15 -28.94
CA LEU A 844 13.96 -8.71 -29.63
C LEU A 844 14.95 -8.06 -28.66
N LEU A 845 14.46 -7.21 -27.76
CA LEU A 845 15.27 -6.50 -26.78
C LEU A 845 15.87 -7.46 -25.74
N SER A 846 15.09 -8.44 -25.26
CA SER A 846 15.55 -9.47 -24.34
C SER A 846 16.68 -10.32 -24.96
N ARG A 847 16.53 -10.72 -26.22
CA ARG A 847 17.57 -11.47 -26.95
C ARG A 847 18.80 -10.61 -27.23
N TYR A 848 18.62 -9.33 -27.54
CA TYR A 848 19.71 -8.38 -27.73
C TYR A 848 20.58 -8.26 -26.49
N LEU A 849 19.94 -8.17 -25.30
CA LEU A 849 20.64 -8.07 -24.04
C LEU A 849 21.35 -9.37 -23.63
N GLY A 850 20.80 -10.52 -23.99
CA GLY A 850 21.34 -11.81 -23.56
C GLY A 850 21.40 -11.97 -22.04
N ALA A 851 20.57 -11.20 -21.30
CA ALA A 851 20.58 -11.19 -19.84
C ALA A 851 19.99 -12.50 -19.29
N SER A 852 20.70 -13.13 -18.36
CA SER A 852 20.20 -14.27 -17.60
C SER A 852 19.46 -13.76 -16.38
N VAL A 853 18.13 -13.93 -16.37
CA VAL A 853 17.24 -13.59 -15.25
C VAL A 853 16.54 -14.86 -14.79
N ASP A 854 16.49 -15.08 -13.48
CA ASP A 854 15.65 -16.16 -12.94
C ASP A 854 14.17 -15.77 -13.06
N LEU A 855 13.50 -16.37 -14.06
CA LEU A 855 12.11 -16.08 -14.39
C LEU A 855 11.11 -16.82 -13.49
N SER A 856 11.55 -17.74 -12.65
CA SER A 856 10.68 -18.56 -11.80
C SER A 856 9.95 -17.71 -10.73
N SER A 857 10.62 -16.67 -10.24
CA SER A 857 10.09 -15.75 -9.23
C SER A 857 9.40 -14.50 -9.82
N VAL A 858 9.49 -14.28 -11.16
CA VAL A 858 8.99 -13.06 -11.79
C VAL A 858 7.49 -13.16 -12.05
N GLN A 859 6.72 -12.34 -11.34
CA GLN A 859 5.27 -12.14 -11.54
C GLN A 859 5.04 -10.83 -12.30
N LEU A 860 4.29 -10.89 -13.40
CA LEU A 860 3.92 -9.69 -14.17
C LEU A 860 2.64 -9.06 -13.56
N PRO A 861 2.65 -7.76 -13.23
CA PRO A 861 1.50 -7.10 -12.58
C PRO A 861 0.42 -6.64 -13.57
N PHE A 862 0.49 -7.10 -14.83
CA PHE A 862 -0.37 -6.62 -15.90
C PHE A 862 -1.71 -7.35 -15.93
N ALA A 863 -2.79 -6.61 -16.05
CA ALA A 863 -4.14 -7.16 -16.13
C ALA A 863 -4.38 -8.02 -17.37
N ASP A 864 -3.61 -7.79 -18.41
CA ASP A 864 -3.68 -8.49 -19.71
C ASP A 864 -2.56 -9.52 -19.90
N VAL A 865 -1.96 -10.01 -18.81
CA VAL A 865 -0.87 -10.98 -18.85
C VAL A 865 -1.24 -12.25 -19.65
N ASN A 866 -2.51 -12.65 -19.59
CA ASN A 866 -3.04 -13.80 -20.32
C ASN A 866 -3.16 -13.58 -21.85
N GLN A 867 -3.00 -12.34 -22.32
CA GLN A 867 -2.98 -12.00 -23.75
C GLN A 867 -1.56 -11.99 -24.33
N ILE A 868 -0.54 -12.13 -23.48
CA ILE A 868 0.85 -12.27 -23.93
C ILE A 868 0.99 -13.65 -24.58
N ALA A 869 1.45 -13.68 -25.81
CA ALA A 869 1.67 -14.95 -26.50
C ALA A 869 2.72 -15.81 -25.75
N PRO A 870 2.57 -17.14 -25.67
CA PRO A 870 3.48 -18.01 -24.92
C PRO A 870 4.96 -17.84 -25.32
N TRP A 871 5.24 -17.59 -26.60
CA TRP A 871 6.59 -17.36 -27.09
C TRP A 871 7.21 -16.01 -26.68
N ALA A 872 6.38 -15.07 -26.21
CA ALA A 872 6.78 -13.72 -25.78
C ALA A 872 6.86 -13.56 -24.25
N LEU A 873 6.32 -14.52 -23.51
CA LEU A 873 6.17 -14.41 -22.05
C LEU A 873 7.52 -14.25 -21.34
N ASP A 874 8.51 -15.05 -21.68
CA ASP A 874 9.85 -14.98 -21.08
C ASP A 874 10.54 -13.65 -21.39
N GLY A 875 10.40 -13.14 -22.63
CA GLY A 875 10.91 -11.82 -23.01
C GLY A 875 10.25 -10.70 -22.22
N ALA A 876 8.93 -10.74 -22.04
CA ALA A 876 8.20 -9.76 -21.24
C ALA A 876 8.62 -9.80 -19.76
N LYS A 877 8.75 -11.00 -19.17
CA LYS A 877 9.24 -11.19 -17.80
C LYS A 877 10.66 -10.66 -17.61
N THR A 878 11.57 -10.99 -18.55
CA THR A 878 12.95 -10.48 -18.51
C THR A 878 12.97 -8.95 -18.54
N MET A 879 12.22 -8.34 -19.45
CA MET A 879 12.19 -6.88 -19.59
C MET A 879 11.52 -6.18 -18.40
N TYR A 880 10.54 -6.82 -17.76
CA TYR A 880 9.93 -6.31 -16.54
C TYR A 880 10.90 -6.41 -15.34
N ALA A 881 11.54 -7.55 -15.14
CA ALA A 881 12.50 -7.77 -14.06
C ALA A 881 13.70 -6.80 -14.13
N LEU A 882 14.13 -6.44 -15.33
CA LEU A 882 15.16 -5.42 -15.56
C LEU A 882 14.64 -3.97 -15.46
N GLY A 883 13.37 -3.75 -15.13
CA GLY A 883 12.77 -2.41 -15.00
C GLY A 883 12.58 -1.65 -16.31
N ILE A 884 12.77 -2.32 -17.46
CA ILE A 884 12.69 -1.72 -18.80
C ILE A 884 11.23 -1.52 -19.21
N ILE A 885 10.37 -2.51 -18.94
CA ILE A 885 8.93 -2.44 -19.16
C ILE A 885 8.24 -2.19 -17.82
N LYS A 886 7.43 -1.11 -17.77
CA LYS A 886 6.66 -0.72 -16.56
C LYS A 886 5.15 -0.83 -16.77
N GLY A 887 4.68 -1.04 -18.00
CA GLY A 887 3.26 -1.00 -18.37
C GLY A 887 2.70 0.42 -18.46
N SER A 888 1.42 0.51 -18.80
CA SER A 888 0.62 1.74 -18.79
C SER A 888 -0.60 1.53 -17.88
N SER A 889 -0.95 2.56 -17.10
CA SER A 889 -2.14 2.51 -16.24
C SER A 889 -3.37 3.06 -16.96
N ASP A 890 -4.53 2.47 -16.70
CA ASP A 890 -5.81 3.09 -17.02
C ASP A 890 -6.23 4.11 -15.94
N ASP A 891 -7.38 4.74 -16.12
CA ASP A 891 -7.93 5.74 -15.19
C ASP A 891 -8.23 5.17 -13.79
N SER A 892 -8.33 3.85 -13.65
CA SER A 892 -8.50 3.15 -12.37
C SER A 892 -7.16 2.78 -11.69
N GLY A 893 -6.03 3.06 -12.34
CA GLY A 893 -4.69 2.70 -11.85
C GLY A 893 -4.27 1.26 -12.16
N LYS A 894 -5.04 0.51 -12.94
CA LYS A 894 -4.74 -0.86 -13.33
C LYS A 894 -3.71 -0.88 -14.44
N LEU A 895 -2.66 -1.68 -14.30
CA LEU A 895 -1.55 -1.75 -15.25
C LEU A 895 -1.84 -2.72 -16.39
N TYR A 896 -1.44 -2.32 -17.60
CA TYR A 896 -1.54 -3.13 -18.83
C TYR A 896 -0.22 -3.15 -19.58
N PHE A 897 0.11 -4.29 -20.16
CA PHE A 897 1.24 -4.45 -21.06
C PHE A 897 0.88 -4.10 -22.51
N ASN A 898 -0.35 -4.38 -22.91
CA ASN A 898 -0.86 -4.22 -24.29
C ASN A 898 -0.03 -5.00 -25.33
N PRO A 899 0.08 -6.34 -25.24
CA PRO A 899 1.05 -7.13 -25.99
C PRO A 899 0.93 -7.03 -27.49
N ALA A 900 -0.29 -6.95 -28.03
CA ALA A 900 -0.57 -6.88 -29.45
C ALA A 900 -0.56 -5.44 -30.03
N ALA A 901 -0.49 -4.42 -29.19
CA ALA A 901 -0.43 -3.03 -29.64
C ALA A 901 0.91 -2.75 -30.33
N ASN A 902 0.91 -1.95 -31.39
CA ASN A 902 2.15 -1.47 -32.02
C ASN A 902 2.91 -0.57 -31.03
N VAL A 903 4.24 -0.74 -30.98
CA VAL A 903 5.08 0.12 -30.17
C VAL A 903 5.28 1.46 -30.85
N SER A 904 5.00 2.56 -30.14
CA SER A 904 5.27 3.90 -30.65
C SER A 904 6.77 4.20 -30.56
N ARG A 905 7.22 5.19 -31.37
CA ARG A 905 8.64 5.54 -31.45
C ARG A 905 9.16 6.06 -30.10
N GLN A 906 8.41 6.88 -29.39
CA GLN A 906 8.81 7.37 -28.06
C GLN A 906 8.84 6.24 -27.01
N GLU A 907 7.94 5.24 -27.09
CA GLU A 907 7.98 4.08 -26.21
C GLU A 907 9.19 3.19 -26.46
N ALA A 908 9.48 2.89 -27.72
CA ALA A 908 10.64 2.09 -28.09
C ALA A 908 11.95 2.77 -27.65
N VAL A 909 12.07 4.08 -27.90
CA VAL A 909 13.23 4.87 -27.50
C VAL A 909 13.36 4.93 -25.98
N THR A 910 12.25 5.04 -25.25
CA THR A 910 12.26 5.00 -23.77
C THR A 910 12.74 3.64 -23.23
N MET A 911 12.27 2.53 -23.82
CA MET A 911 12.74 1.19 -23.40
C MET A 911 14.23 1.01 -23.67
N LEU A 912 14.73 1.47 -24.82
CA LEU A 912 16.15 1.44 -25.13
C LEU A 912 16.96 2.37 -24.23
N GLY A 913 16.48 3.59 -24.01
CA GLY A 913 17.14 4.57 -23.18
C GLY A 913 17.29 4.15 -21.72
N ARG A 914 16.38 3.32 -21.22
CA ARG A 914 16.52 2.72 -19.88
C ARG A 914 17.70 1.73 -19.76
N LEU A 915 18.28 1.32 -20.87
CA LEU A 915 19.49 0.50 -20.92
C LEU A 915 20.77 1.34 -20.93
N THR A 916 20.67 2.64 -21.18
CA THR A 916 21.82 3.55 -21.15
C THR A 916 22.05 4.03 -19.74
N GLU A 917 23.33 4.25 -19.41
CA GLU A 917 23.69 5.07 -18.24
C GLU A 917 23.18 6.49 -18.54
N LYS A 918 22.51 7.11 -17.57
CA LYS A 918 21.89 8.43 -17.75
C LYS A 918 22.94 9.49 -17.98
N GLY A 919 22.85 10.24 -19.07
CA GLY A 919 23.57 11.50 -19.22
C GLY A 919 22.96 12.57 -18.27
N TYR A 920 23.79 13.43 -17.72
CA TYR A 920 23.39 14.43 -16.72
C TYR A 920 22.85 15.74 -17.32
N ALA A 921 22.86 15.89 -18.66
CA ALA A 921 22.35 17.10 -19.31
C ALA A 921 20.83 17.13 -19.35
N GLN A 922 20.27 18.33 -19.22
CA GLN A 922 18.82 18.52 -19.47
C GLN A 922 18.49 18.08 -20.91
N PRO A 923 17.33 17.45 -21.16
CA PRO A 923 17.01 16.96 -22.49
C PRO A 923 16.98 18.10 -23.53
N VAL A 924 17.89 18.05 -24.49
CA VAL A 924 17.89 18.97 -25.62
C VAL A 924 17.21 18.28 -26.80
N LEU A 925 15.95 18.58 -27.01
CA LEU A 925 15.16 18.01 -28.08
C LEU A 925 15.28 18.87 -29.35
N LYS A 926 16.01 18.37 -30.37
CA LYS A 926 16.33 19.05 -31.65
C LYS A 926 15.24 18.86 -32.72
N PHE A 927 14.12 18.20 -32.40
CA PHE A 927 13.08 17.83 -33.37
C PHE A 927 12.02 18.93 -33.55
N THR A 928 11.52 19.07 -34.77
CA THR A 928 10.48 20.08 -35.10
C THR A 928 9.16 19.84 -34.34
N ASP A 929 8.86 18.60 -34.01
CA ASP A 929 7.68 18.16 -33.27
C ASP A 929 7.94 17.85 -31.79
N LYS A 930 9.00 18.44 -31.22
CA LYS A 930 9.42 18.21 -29.82
C LYS A 930 8.31 18.40 -28.78
N ALA A 931 7.36 19.29 -29.04
CA ALA A 931 6.23 19.53 -28.13
C ALA A 931 5.28 18.31 -28.01
N SER A 932 5.33 17.39 -28.98
CA SER A 932 4.54 16.14 -28.95
C SER A 932 5.24 14.99 -28.25
N ILE A 933 6.52 15.17 -27.88
CA ILE A 933 7.28 14.16 -27.10
C ILE A 933 6.84 14.27 -25.66
N GLN A 934 6.42 13.12 -25.09
CA GLN A 934 5.96 13.09 -23.71
C GLN A 934 7.12 13.33 -22.72
N PRO A 935 6.86 13.99 -21.57
CA PRO A 935 7.90 14.28 -20.58
C PRO A 935 8.70 13.05 -20.12
N TRP A 936 8.04 11.90 -20.01
CA TRP A 936 8.68 10.63 -19.62
C TRP A 936 9.62 10.05 -20.69
N ALA A 937 9.55 10.50 -21.94
CA ALA A 937 10.38 10.06 -23.05
C ALA A 937 11.49 11.09 -23.39
N ALA A 938 11.33 12.33 -23.00
CA ALA A 938 12.18 13.44 -23.43
C ALA A 938 13.67 13.23 -23.17
N GLU A 939 14.02 12.76 -21.97
CA GLU A 939 15.39 12.46 -21.55
C GLU A 939 16.02 11.38 -22.45
N TYR A 940 15.30 10.30 -22.71
CA TYR A 940 15.80 9.19 -23.51
C TYR A 940 15.89 9.50 -24.99
N VAL A 941 14.97 10.32 -25.51
CA VAL A 941 15.01 10.82 -26.89
C VAL A 941 16.22 11.72 -27.08
N SER A 942 16.50 12.63 -26.13
CA SER A 942 17.70 13.47 -26.14
C SER A 942 18.98 12.63 -26.15
N THR A 943 19.12 11.76 -25.14
CA THR A 943 20.32 10.93 -24.96
C THR A 943 20.63 10.07 -26.19
N LEU A 944 19.64 9.32 -26.71
CA LEU A 944 19.85 8.47 -27.87
C LEU A 944 20.03 9.24 -29.16
N SER A 945 19.52 10.47 -29.24
CA SER A 945 19.76 11.36 -30.37
C SER A 945 21.18 11.92 -30.36
N GLU A 946 21.69 12.33 -29.20
CA GLU A 946 23.09 12.78 -29.01
C GLU A 946 24.08 11.65 -29.31
N MET A 947 23.76 10.43 -28.91
CA MET A 947 24.55 9.24 -29.25
C MET A 947 24.47 8.84 -30.74
N GLY A 948 23.69 9.55 -31.55
CA GLY A 948 23.51 9.24 -32.98
C GLY A 948 22.77 7.92 -33.27
N ILE A 949 22.18 7.30 -32.24
CA ILE A 949 21.42 6.06 -32.35
C ILE A 949 20.06 6.33 -32.98
N ILE A 950 19.43 7.41 -32.52
CA ILE A 950 18.17 7.92 -33.07
C ILE A 950 18.44 9.18 -33.90
N THR A 951 17.94 9.16 -35.13
CA THR A 951 17.90 10.34 -36.00
C THR A 951 16.45 10.67 -36.31
N GLY A 952 16.15 11.97 -36.56
CA GLY A 952 14.83 12.38 -37.04
C GLY A 952 14.58 11.95 -38.46
N PHE A 953 13.40 12.25 -38.95
CA PHE A 953 13.03 12.13 -40.36
C PHE A 953 13.61 13.30 -41.18
N SER A 954 13.55 13.22 -42.49
CA SER A 954 14.09 14.26 -43.41
C SER A 954 13.40 15.60 -43.24
N ASP A 955 12.22 15.65 -42.64
CA ASP A 955 11.48 16.86 -42.28
C ASP A 955 11.86 17.46 -40.92
N GLY A 956 12.86 16.88 -40.27
CA GLY A 956 13.32 17.25 -38.94
C GLY A 956 12.42 16.79 -37.80
N SER A 957 11.36 16.02 -38.08
CA SER A 957 10.46 15.48 -37.03
C SER A 957 10.99 14.20 -36.37
N PHE A 958 10.59 13.95 -35.14
CA PHE A 958 10.82 12.68 -34.42
C PHE A 958 9.67 11.70 -34.59
N ARG A 959 8.43 12.19 -34.71
CA ARG A 959 7.18 11.42 -34.80
C ARG A 959 6.94 10.51 -33.59
N PRO A 960 6.79 11.07 -32.37
CA PRO A 960 6.80 10.30 -31.12
C PRO A 960 5.70 9.23 -31.04
N ASN A 961 4.52 9.51 -31.57
CA ASN A 961 3.37 8.60 -31.55
C ASN A 961 3.30 7.66 -32.77
N GLY A 962 4.22 7.82 -33.73
CA GLY A 962 4.28 6.93 -34.89
C GLY A 962 4.70 5.51 -34.49
N ALA A 963 4.01 4.51 -35.01
CA ALA A 963 4.43 3.12 -34.84
C ALA A 963 5.76 2.85 -35.53
N MET A 964 6.65 2.10 -34.89
CA MET A 964 7.92 1.70 -35.48
C MET A 964 7.77 0.44 -36.30
N THR A 965 8.40 0.43 -37.51
CA THR A 965 8.50 -0.79 -38.31
C THR A 965 9.61 -1.71 -37.77
N ARG A 966 9.54 -2.98 -38.12
CA ARG A 966 10.57 -3.97 -37.77
C ARG A 966 11.95 -3.58 -38.31
N ALA A 967 12.03 -2.99 -39.50
CA ALA A 967 13.27 -2.47 -40.06
C ALA A 967 13.84 -1.30 -39.29
N GLN A 968 13.01 -0.39 -38.84
CA GLN A 968 13.42 0.76 -37.99
C GLN A 968 13.98 0.26 -36.67
N VAL A 969 13.30 -0.70 -36.02
CA VAL A 969 13.78 -1.31 -34.78
C VAL A 969 15.11 -2.03 -35.01
N ALA A 970 15.23 -2.82 -36.07
CA ALA A 970 16.49 -3.49 -36.40
C ALA A 970 17.65 -2.51 -36.55
N THR A 971 17.39 -1.39 -37.23
CA THR A 971 18.41 -0.35 -37.43
C THR A 971 18.81 0.36 -36.13
N VAL A 972 17.85 0.61 -35.26
CA VAL A 972 18.15 1.18 -33.95
C VAL A 972 18.96 0.22 -33.08
N LEU A 973 18.57 -1.05 -33.02
CA LEU A 973 19.34 -2.09 -32.29
C LEU A 973 20.74 -2.30 -32.87
N TYR A 974 20.88 -2.17 -34.18
CA TYR A 974 22.20 -2.27 -34.84
C TYR A 974 23.10 -1.09 -34.52
N LYS A 975 22.51 0.11 -34.34
CA LYS A 975 23.27 1.30 -33.96
C LYS A 975 23.55 1.33 -32.45
N PHE A 976 22.66 0.75 -31.62
CA PHE A 976 22.75 0.69 -30.17
C PHE A 976 23.87 -0.24 -29.70
#